data_7d71ca10cc87cca413feee6fbc7b70e1
#
_entry.id   7d71ca10cc87cca413feee6fbc7b70e1
#
_cell.length_a   1.000
_cell.length_b   1.000
_cell.length_c   1.000
_cell.angle_alpha   90.00
_cell.angle_beta   90.00
_cell.angle_gamma   90.00
#
_symmetry.space_group_name_H-M   'P 1'
#
loop_
_entity.id
_entity.type
_entity.pdbx_description
1 polymer ?
#
loop_
_entity_poly.entity_id
_entity_poly.type
_entity_poly.pdbx_seq_one_letter_code
_entity_poly.pdbx_strand_id
1 'polypeptide(L)'
;MQKRRNRQGGENGGRKSRDRKFGARQKSKRVLEEVTGKVQMTRDGYVFVIIEGEPDNDVFVKASKTRGALNGDIVRCAVTRERKDGEEGGRGKKDAGRRREGEIIEIIERSHKPFVGVLHIVGRQAWVLMQSRNMPYDISIDFDTLPEGAKRGMKVAAAIDGWDRGEPTPKGHIVDVLGMPGENDTEMHAILAEYALPYRFEPEVENAADQISEKITDKDLKERRDYRGTLTFTIDPADAKDFDDALSFKKLDNGNYEIGVHIADVSHYVLPGTIVDKEAQERGTSVYLVDRTVPMLPEKLCNKLCSLRPHEEKLTFSVVVEMTPRGKIESRWFGRTVICSDYRFDYDGAQQIIESDGKEPADPAIGQDVREAIVTLNKLALTLRKRRFASGAISFERPEMKVEVDATGKPIRVYEKITKEANWLIEEFMLLANRSVAEFIATSGRMDGKADKKAKTFVYRVHGEPNTEKIASLGQFVSNFGFKFGPSGNGREIAKSLNTLLAEAKGTPECDAFQMIALRSMAKAIYTTDNIGHYGLAFKFYTHFTSPIRRYPDTMVHRLLSLYLDNAESQNKEYYEAQCQHASEREQIAANAERDSIKYKMIEFMQDKIGNEYEGSISGLTEWGMYVEIKPTMIEGMVALRDVKSDFFEFDEQNYLIRGRRTGKVFRLGDPVKIRVKAANLEQRLLDYELVDPTTDNGSSNDGSGSGSADGKAKKKPFYAAVAHTDDQSKRKSSNKDKGRPRKKYGPKSSSGKKGR
;
A
#
# COMPACT_ATOMS: atom_id res chain seq x y z
N MET A 1 -80.98 45.97 35.16
CA MET A 1 -82.29 45.26 35.24
C MET A 1 -81.99 43.79 35.16
N GLN A 2 -81.95 43.03 36.27
CA GLN A 2 -82.97 42.16 36.82
C GLN A 2 -83.35 41.05 35.86
N LYS A 3 -83.24 39.75 36.21
CA LYS A 3 -83.62 38.92 37.41
C LYS A 3 -83.02 37.51 37.18
N ARG A 4 -82.30 36.89 38.08
CA ARG A 4 -82.72 35.96 39.16
C ARG A 4 -83.78 34.89 38.75
N ARG A 5 -83.44 33.60 38.89
CA ARG A 5 -83.93 32.59 39.91
C ARG A 5 -83.57 31.16 39.37
N ASN A 6 -82.76 30.41 40.14
CA ASN A 6 -83.11 29.40 41.16
C ASN A 6 -83.96 28.25 40.66
N ARG A 7 -83.60 27.01 40.74
CA ARG A 7 -83.46 26.10 41.87
C ARG A 7 -83.28 24.60 41.44
N GLN A 8 -82.36 23.96 42.14
CA GLN A 8 -82.51 22.61 42.74
C GLN A 8 -82.89 21.44 41.85
N GLY A 9 -82.15 20.38 41.82
CA GLY A 9 -81.91 19.31 42.80
C GLY A 9 -81.76 17.99 42.10
N GLY A 10 -80.98 17.08 42.66
CA GLY A 10 -81.15 15.66 42.39
C GLY A 10 -79.88 14.91 42.02
N GLU A 11 -79.34 14.36 42.94
CA GLU A 11 -78.48 13.21 43.24
C GLU A 11 -78.24 12.14 42.17
N ASN A 12 -77.02 11.62 42.30
CA ASN A 12 -76.58 10.22 42.14
C ASN A 12 -76.13 9.72 40.78
N GLY A 13 -74.87 9.29 40.75
CA GLY A 13 -74.52 8.04 40.07
C GLY A 13 -73.30 8.04 39.21
N GLY A 14 -72.22 7.55 39.76
CA GLY A 14 -71.34 6.75 38.98
C GLY A 14 -70.05 7.41 38.37
N ARG A 15 -69.00 7.51 39.15
CA ARG A 15 -67.64 7.64 38.67
C ARG A 15 -67.25 6.41 37.85
N LYS A 16 -67.22 6.49 36.50
CA LYS A 16 -66.52 5.57 35.65
C LYS A 16 -65.13 6.13 35.39
N SER A 17 -64.10 5.55 35.99
CA SER A 17 -62.70 5.74 35.67
C SER A 17 -62.46 5.33 34.22
N ARG A 18 -62.08 6.30 33.39
CA ARG A 18 -61.54 6.02 32.06
C ARG A 18 -60.04 5.67 32.19
N ASP A 19 -59.76 4.39 32.32
CA ASP A 19 -58.43 3.85 32.04
C ASP A 19 -58.06 4.12 30.60
N ARG A 20 -57.25 5.15 30.39
CA ARG A 20 -56.54 5.35 29.10
C ARG A 20 -55.41 4.32 29.04
N LYS A 21 -55.69 3.15 28.44
CA LYS A 21 -54.64 2.25 27.93
C LYS A 21 -53.82 3.00 26.88
N PHE A 22 -52.62 3.47 27.28
CA PHE A 22 -51.56 3.82 26.36
C PHE A 22 -51.00 2.53 25.74
N GLY A 23 -51.69 2.01 24.78
CA GLY A 23 -51.15 1.01 23.86
C GLY A 23 -50.40 1.74 22.75
N ALA A 24 -49.13 2.00 22.94
CA ALA A 24 -48.28 2.38 21.85
C ALA A 24 -48.16 1.22 20.88
N ARG A 25 -49.00 1.19 19.83
CA ARG A 25 -48.79 0.35 18.67
C ARG A 25 -47.46 0.79 18.04
N GLN A 26 -46.36 0.11 18.34
CA GLN A 26 -45.18 0.11 17.51
C GLN A 26 -45.63 -0.36 16.10
N LYS A 27 -45.73 0.59 15.17
CA LYS A 27 -45.87 0.26 13.75
C LYS A 27 -44.57 -0.47 13.38
N SER A 28 -44.66 -1.81 13.18
CA SER A 28 -43.57 -2.55 12.58
C SER A 28 -43.22 -1.88 11.25
N LYS A 29 -42.03 -1.40 11.15
CA LYS A 29 -41.54 -0.84 9.87
C LYS A 29 -41.53 -2.00 8.89
N ARG A 30 -42.10 -1.78 7.70
CA ARG A 30 -42.11 -2.77 6.62
C ARG A 30 -40.65 -3.02 6.21
N VAL A 31 -40.21 -4.25 6.33
CA VAL A 31 -38.94 -4.69 5.76
C VAL A 31 -39.11 -4.69 4.25
N LEU A 32 -38.25 -4.01 3.52
CA LEU A 32 -38.29 -3.90 2.06
C LEU A 32 -37.48 -5.06 1.45
N GLU A 33 -36.30 -5.34 2.03
CA GLU A 33 -35.36 -6.32 1.54
C GLU A 33 -34.46 -6.76 2.71
N GLU A 34 -33.91 -7.98 2.63
CA GLU A 34 -32.82 -8.45 3.51
C GLU A 34 -31.54 -8.60 2.70
N VAL A 35 -30.45 -8.02 3.17
CA VAL A 35 -29.14 -8.06 2.54
C VAL A 35 -28.10 -8.62 3.49
N THR A 36 -27.09 -9.30 2.93
CA THR A 36 -25.91 -9.75 3.67
C THR A 36 -24.73 -8.88 3.28
N GLY A 37 -23.95 -8.44 4.27
CA GLY A 37 -22.77 -7.62 3.99
C GLY A 37 -21.87 -7.48 5.20
N LYS A 38 -20.71 -6.86 4.98
CA LYS A 38 -19.67 -6.63 5.99
C LYS A 38 -19.87 -5.29 6.69
N VAL A 39 -19.76 -5.30 8.00
CA VAL A 39 -19.92 -4.10 8.84
C VAL A 39 -18.67 -3.22 8.78
N GLN A 40 -18.88 -1.97 8.43
CA GLN A 40 -17.93 -0.88 8.62
C GLN A 40 -18.46 0.07 9.69
N MET A 41 -17.81 0.10 10.86
CA MET A 41 -18.23 0.90 12.01
C MET A 41 -17.52 2.27 12.01
N THR A 42 -18.22 3.27 12.49
CA THR A 42 -17.70 4.63 12.69
C THR A 42 -17.48 4.92 14.17
N ARG A 43 -16.74 6.00 14.46
CA ARG A 43 -16.46 6.45 15.83
C ARG A 43 -17.71 6.71 16.67
N ASP A 44 -18.81 7.11 16.05
CA ASP A 44 -20.07 7.39 16.73
C ASP A 44 -20.95 6.14 16.93
N GLY A 45 -20.42 4.94 16.59
CA GLY A 45 -21.08 3.65 16.77
C GLY A 45 -22.20 3.33 15.77
N TYR A 46 -22.43 4.17 14.75
CA TYR A 46 -23.26 3.75 13.62
C TYR A 46 -22.43 2.98 12.61
N VAL A 47 -23.08 2.16 11.81
CA VAL A 47 -22.38 1.30 10.85
C VAL A 47 -22.95 1.42 9.44
N PHE A 48 -22.08 1.14 8.47
CA PHE A 48 -22.46 0.85 7.09
C PHE A 48 -22.32 -0.65 6.86
N VAL A 49 -23.35 -1.27 6.28
CA VAL A 49 -23.29 -2.66 5.81
C VAL A 49 -22.92 -2.61 4.35
N ILE A 50 -21.66 -2.95 4.06
CA ILE A 50 -21.08 -2.96 2.71
C ILE A 50 -21.47 -4.26 2.02
N ILE A 51 -22.13 -4.16 0.88
CA ILE A 51 -22.56 -5.30 0.07
C ILE A 51 -21.50 -5.57 -0.98
N GLU A 52 -21.02 -6.80 -1.04
CA GLU A 52 -20.00 -7.20 -2.00
C GLU A 52 -20.52 -7.08 -3.44
N GLY A 53 -19.72 -6.43 -4.29
CA GLY A 53 -20.09 -6.19 -5.69
C GLY A 53 -21.05 -5.01 -5.95
N GLU A 54 -21.55 -4.34 -4.90
CA GLU A 54 -22.51 -3.24 -5.00
C GLU A 54 -22.07 -1.98 -4.23
N PRO A 55 -20.99 -1.31 -4.61
CA PRO A 55 -20.38 -0.24 -3.81
C PRO A 55 -21.26 0.99 -3.53
N ASP A 56 -22.33 1.19 -4.34
CA ASP A 56 -23.26 2.31 -4.17
C ASP A 56 -24.54 1.97 -3.40
N ASN A 57 -24.67 0.71 -2.96
CA ASN A 57 -25.86 0.16 -2.29
C ASN A 57 -25.68 -0.11 -0.79
N ASP A 58 -24.68 0.48 -0.18
CA ASP A 58 -24.40 0.36 1.26
C ASP A 58 -25.61 0.75 2.13
N VAL A 59 -25.84 0.00 3.21
CA VAL A 59 -26.95 0.24 4.12
C VAL A 59 -26.46 0.91 5.41
N PHE A 60 -26.95 2.11 5.67
CA PHE A 60 -26.70 2.82 6.93
C PHE A 60 -27.53 2.26 8.06
N VAL A 61 -26.89 1.94 9.19
CA VAL A 61 -27.54 1.42 10.41
C VAL A 61 -27.14 2.27 11.60
N LYS A 62 -28.14 2.78 12.31
CA LYS A 62 -27.91 3.60 13.52
C LYS A 62 -27.33 2.75 14.66
N ALA A 63 -26.51 3.36 15.53
CA ALA A 63 -25.88 2.69 16.68
C ALA A 63 -26.89 1.88 17.53
N SER A 64 -28.11 2.40 17.75
CA SER A 64 -29.17 1.69 18.51
C SER A 64 -29.77 0.47 17.81
N LYS A 65 -29.36 0.19 16.56
CA LYS A 65 -29.89 -0.86 15.67
C LYS A 65 -28.83 -1.86 15.18
N THR A 66 -27.60 -1.74 15.67
CA THR A 66 -26.49 -2.61 15.32
C THR A 66 -26.57 -3.99 15.94
N ARG A 67 -27.38 -4.17 16.99
CA ARG A 67 -27.51 -5.43 17.77
C ARG A 67 -26.17 -6.01 18.25
N GLY A 68 -25.22 -5.14 18.57
CA GLY A 68 -23.89 -5.57 19.02
C GLY A 68 -22.96 -6.03 17.89
N ALA A 69 -23.31 -5.76 16.63
CA ALA A 69 -22.37 -5.96 15.53
C ALA A 69 -21.25 -4.93 15.58
N LEU A 70 -20.04 -5.40 15.27
CA LEU A 70 -18.79 -4.65 15.34
C LEU A 70 -18.11 -4.56 13.97
N ASN A 71 -17.08 -3.76 13.91
CA ASN A 71 -16.33 -3.55 12.66
C ASN A 71 -15.75 -4.86 12.12
N GLY A 72 -16.07 -5.20 10.89
CA GLY A 72 -15.60 -6.39 10.20
C GLY A 72 -16.53 -7.60 10.29
N ASP A 73 -17.59 -7.57 11.14
CA ASP A 73 -18.59 -8.65 11.20
C ASP A 73 -19.34 -8.81 9.87
N ILE A 74 -19.71 -10.04 9.54
CA ILE A 74 -20.64 -10.33 8.44
C ILE A 74 -22.03 -10.44 9.04
N VAL A 75 -22.96 -9.63 8.52
CA VAL A 75 -24.30 -9.50 9.09
C VAL A 75 -25.39 -9.64 8.06
N ARG A 76 -26.57 -10.07 8.52
CA ARG A 76 -27.82 -9.94 7.79
C ARG A 76 -28.54 -8.69 8.27
N CYS A 77 -28.86 -7.81 7.34
CA CYS A 77 -29.47 -6.50 7.58
C CYS A 77 -30.83 -6.40 6.88
N ALA A 78 -31.85 -5.98 7.62
CA ALA A 78 -33.15 -5.62 7.05
C ALA A 78 -33.13 -4.17 6.58
N VAL A 79 -33.31 -3.94 5.27
CA VAL A 79 -33.49 -2.60 4.71
C VAL A 79 -34.92 -2.13 5.04
N THR A 80 -35.01 -1.02 5.74
CA THR A 80 -36.31 -0.45 6.18
C THR A 80 -36.69 0.81 5.42
N ARG A 81 -35.74 1.36 4.64
CA ARG A 81 -35.95 2.55 3.80
C ARG A 81 -35.03 2.52 2.60
N GLU A 82 -35.58 2.70 1.41
CA GLU A 82 -34.81 2.83 0.17
C GLU A 82 -34.48 4.28 -0.18
N ARG A 83 -33.47 4.45 -1.02
CA ARG A 83 -33.14 5.70 -1.71
C ARG A 83 -34.27 6.00 -2.71
N LYS A 84 -34.97 7.13 -2.58
CA LYS A 84 -35.90 7.58 -3.61
C LYS A 84 -35.14 8.40 -4.64
N ASP A 85 -34.97 7.85 -5.83
CA ASP A 85 -34.54 8.60 -6.99
C ASP A 85 -35.67 9.56 -7.41
N GLY A 86 -35.39 10.88 -7.42
CA GLY A 86 -36.27 11.85 -8.09
C GLY A 86 -37.01 12.87 -7.24
N GLU A 87 -36.82 12.99 -5.92
CA GLU A 87 -37.34 14.17 -5.20
C GLU A 87 -36.24 15.24 -5.08
N GLU A 88 -36.35 16.31 -5.92
CA GLU A 88 -35.65 17.57 -5.71
C GLU A 88 -36.05 18.13 -4.34
N GLY A 89 -35.16 17.98 -3.36
CA GLY A 89 -35.39 18.48 -2.01
C GLY A 89 -35.43 20.00 -1.99
N GLY A 90 -36.57 20.54 -1.54
CA GLY A 90 -36.74 21.96 -1.28
C GLY A 90 -35.62 22.51 -0.40
N ARG A 91 -35.19 23.73 -0.69
CA ARG A 91 -34.15 24.50 -0.01
C ARG A 91 -34.25 24.37 1.52
N GLY A 92 -33.31 23.66 2.15
CA GLY A 92 -33.12 23.77 3.60
C GLY A 92 -32.81 22.52 4.43
N LYS A 93 -32.83 21.28 3.87
CA LYS A 93 -32.36 20.08 4.59
C LYS A 93 -31.42 19.26 3.70
N LYS A 94 -30.14 19.53 3.81
CA LYS A 94 -29.08 18.74 3.16
C LYS A 94 -29.01 17.34 3.78
N ASP A 95 -28.95 16.34 2.92
CA ASP A 95 -28.40 14.97 3.08
C ASP A 95 -29.06 13.90 3.96
N ALA A 96 -30.10 14.17 4.73
CA ALA A 96 -30.75 13.11 5.51
C ALA A 96 -31.74 12.22 4.71
N GLY A 97 -31.95 12.47 3.43
CA GLY A 97 -33.03 11.87 2.62
C GLY A 97 -32.60 10.79 1.61
N ARG A 98 -31.30 10.58 1.38
CA ARG A 98 -30.81 9.85 0.20
C ARG A 98 -30.12 8.50 0.47
N ARG A 99 -30.03 8.01 1.72
CA ARG A 99 -29.31 6.77 2.06
C ARG A 99 -30.27 5.62 2.34
N ARG A 100 -29.93 4.39 1.90
CA ARG A 100 -30.63 3.18 2.38
C ARG A 100 -30.42 3.08 3.89
N GLU A 101 -31.50 2.93 4.67
CA GLU A 101 -31.43 2.75 6.13
C GLU A 101 -31.89 1.34 6.50
N GLY A 102 -31.20 0.73 7.41
CA GLY A 102 -31.49 -0.65 7.85
C GLY A 102 -31.42 -0.87 9.36
N GLU A 103 -31.60 -2.11 9.72
CA GLU A 103 -31.44 -2.67 11.05
C GLU A 103 -30.78 -4.04 10.93
N ILE A 104 -29.72 -4.30 11.69
CA ILE A 104 -29.08 -5.63 11.71
C ILE A 104 -30.06 -6.62 12.35
N ILE A 105 -30.32 -7.72 11.66
CA ILE A 105 -31.18 -8.80 12.14
C ILE A 105 -30.37 -9.85 12.90
N GLU A 106 -29.22 -10.21 12.33
CA GLU A 106 -28.38 -11.30 12.80
C GLU A 106 -26.92 -11.03 12.45
N ILE A 107 -26.02 -11.44 13.31
CA ILE A 107 -24.60 -11.53 13.05
C ILE A 107 -24.34 -12.95 12.57
N ILE A 108 -23.99 -13.09 11.28
CA ILE A 108 -23.74 -14.38 10.63
C ILE A 108 -22.38 -14.91 11.06
N GLU A 109 -21.37 -14.02 11.05
CA GLU A 109 -20.01 -14.34 11.38
C GLU A 109 -19.35 -13.18 12.12
N ARG A 110 -18.70 -13.46 13.24
CA ARG A 110 -17.89 -12.47 13.96
C ARG A 110 -16.54 -12.29 13.27
N SER A 111 -16.06 -11.05 13.26
CA SER A 111 -14.70 -10.79 12.84
C SER A 111 -13.71 -11.40 13.83
N HIS A 112 -12.80 -12.23 13.33
CA HIS A 112 -11.71 -12.81 14.14
C HIS A 112 -10.52 -11.85 14.32
N LYS A 113 -10.61 -10.63 13.79
CA LYS A 113 -9.54 -9.64 13.94
C LYS A 113 -9.46 -9.18 15.39
N PRO A 114 -8.28 -9.23 16.00
CA PRO A 114 -8.09 -8.68 17.32
C PRO A 114 -8.20 -7.14 17.30
N PHE A 115 -8.58 -6.59 18.43
CA PHE A 115 -8.64 -5.16 18.67
C PHE A 115 -7.44 -4.74 19.50
N VAL A 116 -6.71 -3.71 19.07
CA VAL A 116 -5.55 -3.19 19.79
C VAL A 116 -5.96 -2.01 20.66
N GLY A 117 -5.55 -2.03 21.91
CA GLY A 117 -5.81 -0.96 22.87
C GLY A 117 -4.86 -1.00 24.05
N VAL A 118 -5.09 -0.14 25.05
CA VAL A 118 -4.25 -0.04 26.24
C VAL A 118 -4.93 -0.71 27.42
N LEU A 119 -4.26 -1.64 28.07
CA LEU A 119 -4.75 -2.35 29.24
C LEU A 119 -4.86 -1.40 30.45
N HIS A 120 -6.04 -1.30 30.99
CA HIS A 120 -6.35 -0.52 32.21
C HIS A 120 -6.82 -1.44 33.33
N ILE A 121 -6.16 -1.39 34.46
CA ILE A 121 -6.47 -2.23 35.62
C ILE A 121 -6.75 -1.35 36.84
N VAL A 122 -7.89 -1.56 37.50
CA VAL A 122 -8.29 -0.90 38.75
C VAL A 122 -8.82 -1.95 39.72
N GLY A 123 -8.04 -2.26 40.76
CA GLY A 123 -8.39 -3.36 41.68
C GLY A 123 -8.43 -4.70 40.94
N ARG A 124 -9.59 -5.38 40.97
CA ARG A 124 -9.84 -6.62 40.22
C ARG A 124 -10.67 -6.41 38.96
N GLN A 125 -10.71 -5.22 38.43
CA GLN A 125 -11.39 -4.92 37.18
C GLN A 125 -10.36 -4.57 36.10
N ALA A 126 -10.52 -5.10 34.91
CA ALA A 126 -9.64 -4.88 33.78
C ALA A 126 -10.43 -4.53 32.52
N TRP A 127 -9.92 -3.58 31.74
CA TRP A 127 -10.47 -3.17 30.46
C TRP A 127 -9.35 -2.92 29.47
N VAL A 128 -9.63 -3.15 28.21
CA VAL A 128 -8.78 -2.65 27.11
C VAL A 128 -9.43 -1.36 26.59
N LEU A 129 -8.77 -0.24 26.84
CA LEU A 129 -9.21 1.08 26.39
C LEU A 129 -8.88 1.21 24.91
N MET A 130 -9.93 1.38 24.10
CA MET A 130 -9.79 1.43 22.65
C MET A 130 -9.37 2.82 22.16
N GLN A 131 -8.38 2.85 21.28
CA GLN A 131 -7.89 4.08 20.64
C GLN A 131 -8.32 4.16 19.16
N SER A 132 -8.84 3.05 18.63
CA SER A 132 -9.27 2.94 17.23
C SER A 132 -10.53 3.77 16.96
N ARG A 133 -10.57 4.40 15.78
CA ARG A 133 -11.77 5.13 15.30
C ARG A 133 -12.92 4.18 14.92
N ASN A 134 -12.60 2.93 14.63
CA ASN A 134 -13.56 1.93 14.16
C ASN A 134 -14.06 1.04 15.29
N MET A 135 -13.68 1.32 16.54
CA MET A 135 -14.13 0.60 17.73
C MET A 135 -14.34 1.60 18.87
N PRO A 136 -15.57 2.13 19.01
CA PRO A 136 -15.89 3.16 20.03
C PRO A 136 -16.15 2.59 21.44
N TYR A 137 -16.06 1.27 21.62
CA TYR A 137 -16.37 0.59 22.87
C TYR A 137 -15.12 -0.04 23.45
N ASP A 138 -14.86 0.19 24.75
CA ASP A 138 -13.80 -0.49 25.49
C ASP A 138 -14.20 -1.96 25.69
N ILE A 139 -13.21 -2.86 25.83
CA ILE A 139 -13.44 -4.29 26.01
C ILE A 139 -13.23 -4.65 27.47
N SER A 140 -14.24 -5.23 28.13
CA SER A 140 -14.14 -5.75 29.49
C SER A 140 -13.40 -7.08 29.50
N ILE A 141 -12.37 -7.20 30.35
CA ILE A 141 -11.53 -8.40 30.49
C ILE A 141 -11.74 -8.97 31.89
N ASP A 142 -11.87 -10.29 31.98
CA ASP A 142 -11.85 -10.96 33.26
C ASP A 142 -10.44 -10.88 33.86
N PHE A 143 -10.34 -10.30 35.06
CA PHE A 143 -9.05 -10.08 35.72
C PHE A 143 -8.28 -11.41 35.96
N ASP A 144 -8.99 -12.48 36.20
CA ASP A 144 -8.40 -13.79 36.51
C ASP A 144 -7.87 -14.51 35.26
N THR A 145 -8.20 -14.00 34.04
CA THR A 145 -7.70 -14.51 32.75
C THR A 145 -6.55 -13.70 32.16
N LEU A 146 -6.06 -12.69 32.90
CA LEU A 146 -4.94 -11.87 32.41
C LEU A 146 -3.70 -12.74 32.18
N PRO A 147 -3.03 -12.60 31.01
CA PRO A 147 -1.77 -13.29 30.74
C PRO A 147 -0.68 -12.90 31.74
N GLU A 148 0.25 -13.84 32.02
CA GLU A 148 1.41 -13.56 32.82
C GLU A 148 2.24 -12.41 32.20
N GLY A 149 2.63 -11.43 33.03
CA GLY A 149 3.37 -10.26 32.56
C GLY A 149 2.53 -9.09 32.07
N ALA A 150 1.20 -9.25 31.87
CA ALA A 150 0.32 -8.16 31.51
C ALA A 150 0.22 -7.11 32.64
N LYS A 151 0.57 -5.86 32.35
CA LYS A 151 0.56 -4.75 33.31
C LYS A 151 -0.28 -3.59 32.83
N ARG A 152 -0.81 -2.82 33.78
CA ARG A 152 -1.51 -1.57 33.49
C ARG A 152 -0.66 -0.65 32.64
N GLY A 153 -1.25 -0.09 31.58
CA GLY A 153 -0.60 0.82 30.64
C GLY A 153 0.04 0.16 29.44
N MET A 154 0.13 -1.19 29.42
CA MET A 154 0.65 -1.90 28.24
C MET A 154 -0.37 -1.90 27.10
N LYS A 155 0.13 -1.88 25.88
CA LYS A 155 -0.64 -2.10 24.68
C LYS A 155 -0.85 -3.61 24.50
N VAL A 156 -2.08 -4.00 24.21
CA VAL A 156 -2.48 -5.40 24.07
C VAL A 156 -3.37 -5.59 22.85
N ALA A 157 -3.36 -6.80 22.31
CA ALA A 157 -4.34 -7.27 21.33
C ALA A 157 -5.41 -8.08 22.07
N ALA A 158 -6.69 -7.78 21.88
CA ALA A 158 -7.81 -8.44 22.54
C ALA A 158 -8.82 -8.95 21.51
N ALA A 159 -9.37 -10.14 21.77
CA ALA A 159 -10.49 -10.69 21.02
C ALA A 159 -11.79 -10.53 21.81
N ILE A 160 -12.91 -10.48 21.11
CA ILE A 160 -14.24 -10.35 21.73
C ILE A 160 -14.89 -11.72 21.78
N ASP A 161 -15.25 -12.16 23.00
CA ASP A 161 -15.96 -13.42 23.25
C ASP A 161 -17.47 -13.26 23.06
N GLY A 162 -18.01 -12.10 23.43
CA GLY A 162 -19.42 -11.82 23.31
C GLY A 162 -19.84 -10.42 23.77
N TRP A 163 -21.06 -10.06 23.41
CA TRP A 163 -21.68 -8.81 23.86
C TRP A 163 -23.16 -9.05 24.23
N ASP A 164 -23.42 -9.17 25.52
CA ASP A 164 -24.75 -9.42 26.02
C ASP A 164 -25.64 -8.18 25.88
N ARG A 165 -26.92 -8.42 25.56
CA ARG A 165 -27.88 -7.34 25.39
C ARG A 165 -28.12 -6.59 26.71
N GLY A 166 -27.71 -5.31 26.76
CA GLY A 166 -27.84 -4.47 27.96
C GLY A 166 -26.52 -4.21 28.69
N GLU A 167 -25.46 -4.91 28.32
CA GLU A 167 -24.10 -4.62 28.79
C GLU A 167 -23.57 -3.36 28.09
N PRO A 168 -22.88 -2.46 28.80
CA PRO A 168 -22.35 -1.22 28.22
C PRO A 168 -21.16 -1.47 27.29
N THR A 169 -20.41 -2.56 27.51
CA THR A 169 -19.17 -2.92 26.80
C THR A 169 -19.14 -4.40 26.45
N PRO A 170 -18.52 -4.80 25.34
CA PRO A 170 -18.29 -6.22 25.03
C PRO A 170 -17.32 -6.86 26.04
N LYS A 171 -17.45 -8.18 26.22
CA LYS A 171 -16.52 -9.02 26.98
C LYS A 171 -15.52 -9.66 26.04
N GLY A 172 -14.28 -9.80 26.48
CA GLY A 172 -13.24 -10.44 25.69
C GLY A 172 -12.06 -10.91 26.53
N HIS A 173 -11.06 -11.40 25.85
CA HIS A 173 -9.80 -11.84 26.44
C HIS A 173 -8.60 -11.22 25.70
N ILE A 174 -7.44 -11.17 26.36
CA ILE A 174 -6.19 -10.73 25.75
C ILE A 174 -5.60 -11.88 24.94
N VAL A 175 -5.36 -11.63 23.66
CA VAL A 175 -4.71 -12.57 22.72
C VAL A 175 -3.18 -12.44 22.82
N ASP A 176 -2.67 -11.20 22.92
CA ASP A 176 -1.22 -10.95 23.03
C ASP A 176 -0.94 -9.67 23.79
N VAL A 177 0.22 -9.64 24.47
CA VAL A 177 0.75 -8.48 25.20
C VAL A 177 1.87 -7.88 24.36
N LEU A 178 1.62 -6.74 23.75
CA LEU A 178 2.50 -6.14 22.74
C LEU A 178 3.69 -5.36 23.34
N GLY A 179 3.50 -4.71 24.50
CA GLY A 179 4.53 -3.94 25.18
C GLY A 179 4.07 -2.56 25.64
N MET A 180 5.02 -1.65 25.90
CA MET A 180 4.68 -0.29 26.31
C MET A 180 4.39 0.60 25.09
N PRO A 181 3.34 1.45 25.13
CA PRO A 181 3.06 2.39 24.08
C PRO A 181 4.26 3.31 23.78
N GLY A 182 4.53 3.56 22.50
CA GLY A 182 5.64 4.39 22.02
C GLY A 182 6.95 3.65 21.80
N GLU A 183 7.08 2.40 22.25
CA GLU A 183 8.21 1.55 21.87
C GLU A 183 8.02 1.07 20.42
N ASN A 184 9.08 1.14 19.60
CA ASN A 184 9.00 0.80 18.19
C ASN A 184 8.43 -0.61 17.94
N ASP A 185 8.92 -1.61 18.64
CA ASP A 185 8.45 -3.00 18.52
C ASP A 185 6.97 -3.12 18.85
N THR A 186 6.54 -2.47 19.94
CA THR A 186 5.13 -2.43 20.35
C THR A 186 4.24 -1.85 19.27
N GLU A 187 4.66 -0.74 18.66
CA GLU A 187 3.84 -0.06 17.65
C GLU A 187 3.78 -0.84 16.32
N MET A 188 4.91 -1.45 15.90
CA MET A 188 4.92 -2.28 14.70
C MET A 188 4.10 -3.57 14.90
N HIS A 189 4.22 -4.24 16.04
CA HIS A 189 3.38 -5.40 16.38
C HIS A 189 1.89 -5.01 16.51
N ALA A 190 1.59 -3.82 17.03
CA ALA A 190 0.23 -3.30 17.09
C ALA A 190 -0.39 -3.15 15.68
N ILE A 191 0.37 -2.63 14.71
CA ILE A 191 -0.08 -2.54 13.32
C ILE A 191 -0.36 -3.94 12.76
N LEU A 192 0.56 -4.89 12.96
CA LEU A 192 0.36 -6.27 12.47
C LEU A 192 -0.88 -6.92 13.10
N ALA A 193 -1.07 -6.76 14.41
CA ALA A 193 -2.23 -7.28 15.12
C ALA A 193 -3.55 -6.67 14.63
N GLU A 194 -3.62 -5.35 14.41
CA GLU A 194 -4.81 -4.66 13.86
C GLU A 194 -5.26 -5.24 12.51
N TYR A 195 -4.30 -5.74 11.73
CA TYR A 195 -4.56 -6.36 10.43
C TYR A 195 -4.69 -7.89 10.49
N ALA A 196 -4.63 -8.50 11.69
CA ALA A 196 -4.59 -9.95 11.89
C ALA A 196 -3.49 -10.62 11.05
N LEU A 197 -2.31 -9.99 11.00
CA LEU A 197 -1.13 -10.51 10.33
C LEU A 197 -0.26 -11.25 11.35
N PRO A 198 0.02 -12.54 11.16
CA PRO A 198 0.90 -13.29 12.05
C PRO A 198 2.34 -12.79 11.89
N TYR A 199 3.00 -12.47 12.99
CA TYR A 199 4.38 -11.96 13.01
C TYR A 199 5.39 -12.92 13.67
N ARG A 200 4.91 -14.10 14.09
CA ARG A 200 5.73 -15.20 14.59
C ARG A 200 5.30 -16.48 13.88
N PHE A 201 6.17 -17.44 13.78
CA PHE A 201 5.82 -18.80 13.38
C PHE A 201 5.55 -19.63 14.62
N GLU A 202 4.62 -20.58 14.51
CA GLU A 202 4.44 -21.58 15.55
C GLU A 202 5.67 -22.50 15.61
N PRO A 203 6.09 -22.95 16.81
CA PRO A 203 7.29 -23.79 16.97
C PRO A 203 7.27 -25.04 16.08
N GLU A 204 6.11 -25.62 15.82
CA GLU A 204 5.95 -26.79 14.97
C GLU A 204 6.30 -26.49 13.50
N VAL A 205 6.00 -25.28 13.03
CA VAL A 205 6.34 -24.81 11.66
C VAL A 205 7.85 -24.61 11.54
N GLU A 206 8.46 -23.93 12.52
CA GLU A 206 9.91 -23.72 12.56
C GLU A 206 10.67 -25.04 12.64
N ASN A 207 10.27 -25.95 13.54
CA ASN A 207 10.85 -27.28 13.66
C ASN A 207 10.72 -28.09 12.37
N ALA A 208 9.58 -28.02 11.69
CA ALA A 208 9.39 -28.70 10.40
C ALA A 208 10.30 -28.13 9.31
N ALA A 209 10.47 -26.81 9.25
CA ALA A 209 11.38 -26.16 8.34
C ALA A 209 12.84 -26.53 8.63
N ASP A 210 13.23 -26.64 9.92
CA ASP A 210 14.58 -27.04 10.33
C ASP A 210 14.95 -28.47 9.96
N GLN A 211 13.97 -29.35 9.78
CA GLN A 211 14.20 -30.71 9.33
C GLN A 211 14.36 -30.85 7.80
N ILE A 212 14.04 -29.81 7.03
CA ILE A 212 14.23 -29.84 5.58
C ILE A 212 15.73 -29.92 5.26
N SER A 213 16.10 -30.93 4.45
CA SER A 213 17.51 -31.18 4.09
C SER A 213 18.09 -30.05 3.26
N GLU A 214 19.30 -29.63 3.62
CA GLU A 214 20.09 -28.66 2.83
C GLU A 214 20.84 -29.31 1.68
N LYS A 215 20.93 -30.66 1.69
CA LYS A 215 21.75 -31.40 0.72
C LYS A 215 21.01 -31.53 -0.60
N ILE A 216 21.62 -31.02 -1.65
CA ILE A 216 21.26 -31.31 -3.06
C ILE A 216 21.74 -32.74 -3.38
N THR A 217 20.85 -33.59 -3.85
CA THR A 217 21.15 -35.00 -4.15
C THR A 217 21.52 -35.21 -5.60
N ASP A 218 22.20 -36.31 -5.91
CA ASP A 218 22.48 -36.69 -7.32
C ASP A 218 21.20 -36.86 -8.14
N LYS A 219 20.09 -37.21 -7.51
CA LYS A 219 18.77 -37.29 -8.16
C LYS A 219 18.31 -35.89 -8.57
N ASP A 220 18.41 -34.91 -7.67
CA ASP A 220 18.01 -33.53 -7.95
C ASP A 220 18.81 -32.95 -9.12
N LEU A 221 20.13 -33.27 -9.20
CA LEU A 221 20.99 -32.82 -10.27
C LEU A 221 20.64 -33.47 -11.63
N LYS A 222 20.28 -34.76 -11.62
CA LYS A 222 19.93 -35.50 -12.88
C LYS A 222 18.62 -35.02 -13.49
N GLU A 223 17.70 -34.53 -12.69
CA GLU A 223 16.38 -34.06 -13.14
C GLU A 223 16.40 -32.59 -13.58
N ARG A 224 17.56 -31.91 -13.52
CA ARG A 224 17.71 -30.48 -13.77
C ARG A 224 18.75 -30.19 -14.86
N ARG A 225 18.49 -29.12 -15.63
CA ARG A 225 19.50 -28.59 -16.56
C ARG A 225 20.57 -27.85 -15.76
N ASP A 226 21.83 -28.17 -16.04
CA ASP A 226 22.99 -27.63 -15.33
C ASP A 226 23.41 -26.26 -15.88
N TYR A 227 23.39 -25.24 -15.04
CA TYR A 227 23.84 -23.88 -15.32
C TYR A 227 25.00 -23.44 -14.41
N ARG A 228 25.60 -24.33 -13.61
CA ARG A 228 26.65 -23.97 -12.65
C ARG A 228 27.92 -23.41 -13.32
N GLY A 229 28.14 -23.72 -14.58
CA GLY A 229 29.26 -23.17 -15.36
C GLY A 229 28.87 -22.01 -16.28
N THR A 230 27.68 -21.46 -16.15
CA THR A 230 27.22 -20.31 -16.94
C THR A 230 27.23 -19.07 -16.09
N LEU A 231 27.83 -17.97 -16.58
CA LEU A 231 27.89 -16.69 -15.89
C LEU A 231 26.51 -16.29 -15.37
N THR A 232 26.37 -16.22 -14.05
CA THR A 232 25.11 -15.97 -13.36
C THR A 232 25.32 -14.99 -12.21
N PHE A 233 24.39 -14.07 -12.01
CA PHE A 233 24.46 -13.07 -10.94
C PHE A 233 23.07 -12.61 -10.49
N THR A 234 23.01 -12.06 -9.26
CA THR A 234 21.81 -11.39 -8.71
C THR A 234 22.02 -9.88 -8.62
N ILE A 235 20.92 -9.08 -8.69
CA ILE A 235 20.92 -7.63 -8.45
C ILE A 235 19.74 -7.32 -7.55
N ASP A 236 20.00 -6.98 -6.29
CA ASP A 236 19.01 -6.85 -5.22
C ASP A 236 19.23 -5.58 -4.38
N PRO A 237 18.30 -5.21 -3.49
CA PRO A 237 18.58 -4.20 -2.47
C PRO A 237 19.79 -4.57 -1.61
N ALA A 238 20.54 -3.55 -1.14
CA ALA A 238 21.76 -3.79 -0.36
C ALA A 238 21.53 -4.62 0.92
N ASP A 239 20.37 -4.44 1.55
CA ASP A 239 19.93 -5.10 2.79
C ASP A 239 19.16 -6.40 2.59
N ALA A 240 18.89 -6.81 1.34
CA ALA A 240 18.18 -8.06 1.04
C ALA A 240 18.98 -9.29 1.46
N LYS A 241 18.26 -10.32 1.92
CA LYS A 241 18.79 -11.64 2.31
C LYS A 241 18.12 -12.80 1.56
N ASP A 242 16.95 -12.56 1.02
CA ASP A 242 16.05 -13.49 0.32
C ASP A 242 16.10 -13.25 -1.19
N PHE A 243 17.18 -13.72 -1.82
CA PHE A 243 17.37 -13.55 -3.27
C PHE A 243 16.49 -14.51 -4.04
N ASP A 244 15.36 -14.01 -4.55
CA ASP A 244 14.37 -14.79 -5.32
C ASP A 244 14.86 -15.11 -6.73
N ASP A 245 15.63 -14.21 -7.37
CA ASP A 245 15.94 -14.25 -8.79
C ASP A 245 17.43 -14.02 -9.11
N ALA A 246 17.88 -14.67 -10.17
CA ALA A 246 19.21 -14.49 -10.75
C ALA A 246 19.10 -14.47 -12.29
N LEU A 247 20.02 -13.74 -12.94
CA LEU A 247 20.14 -13.68 -14.37
C LEU A 247 21.41 -14.40 -14.82
N SER A 248 21.31 -15.28 -15.84
CA SER A 248 22.47 -15.83 -16.55
C SER A 248 22.56 -15.26 -17.96
N PHE A 249 23.78 -15.16 -18.46
CA PHE A 249 24.07 -14.61 -19.77
C PHE A 249 25.13 -15.42 -20.53
N LYS A 250 24.81 -15.76 -21.78
CA LYS A 250 25.75 -16.45 -22.69
C LYS A 250 25.59 -15.93 -24.10
N LYS A 251 26.71 -15.60 -24.76
CA LYS A 251 26.74 -15.31 -26.21
C LYS A 251 26.75 -16.59 -26.97
N LEU A 252 25.89 -16.73 -27.99
CA LEU A 252 25.79 -17.90 -28.86
C LEU A 252 26.56 -17.68 -30.17
N ASP A 253 26.98 -18.76 -30.81
CA ASP A 253 27.76 -18.75 -32.07
C ASP A 253 26.99 -18.07 -33.22
N ASN A 254 25.65 -18.10 -33.19
CA ASN A 254 24.80 -17.46 -34.19
C ASN A 254 24.64 -15.94 -33.97
N GLY A 255 25.32 -15.36 -32.98
CA GLY A 255 25.27 -13.95 -32.62
C GLY A 255 24.07 -13.56 -31.75
N ASN A 256 23.21 -14.48 -31.37
CA ASN A 256 22.16 -14.28 -30.38
C ASN A 256 22.70 -14.43 -28.95
N TYR A 257 21.84 -14.18 -27.98
CA TYR A 257 22.12 -14.35 -26.57
C TYR A 257 21.19 -15.39 -25.96
N GLU A 258 21.75 -16.35 -25.21
CA GLU A 258 20.97 -17.16 -24.27
C GLU A 258 20.92 -16.43 -22.93
N ILE A 259 19.71 -16.13 -22.46
CA ILE A 259 19.47 -15.42 -21.21
C ILE A 259 18.58 -16.29 -20.34
N GLY A 260 19.08 -16.65 -19.16
CA GLY A 260 18.32 -17.38 -18.15
C GLY A 260 17.77 -16.41 -17.09
N VAL A 261 16.50 -16.57 -16.77
CA VAL A 261 15.87 -16.01 -15.56
C VAL A 261 15.64 -17.18 -14.63
N HIS A 262 16.44 -17.25 -13.58
CA HIS A 262 16.47 -18.36 -12.63
C HIS A 262 15.80 -17.92 -11.34
N ILE A 263 14.75 -18.62 -10.93
CA ILE A 263 13.95 -18.31 -9.76
C ILE A 263 14.14 -19.41 -8.71
N ALA A 264 14.28 -19.04 -7.46
CA ALA A 264 14.38 -19.96 -6.34
C ALA A 264 13.29 -21.04 -6.40
N ASP A 265 13.67 -22.32 -6.39
CA ASP A 265 12.69 -23.42 -6.49
C ASP A 265 12.09 -23.76 -5.14
N VAL A 266 11.32 -22.82 -4.58
CA VAL A 266 10.60 -22.99 -3.31
C VAL A 266 9.71 -24.23 -3.35
N SER A 267 9.12 -24.53 -4.53
CA SER A 267 8.22 -25.67 -4.69
C SER A 267 8.90 -27.03 -4.54
N HIS A 268 10.23 -27.09 -4.57
CA HIS A 268 11.01 -28.28 -4.28
C HIS A 268 11.08 -28.56 -2.77
N TYR A 269 11.22 -27.52 -1.96
CA TYR A 269 11.38 -27.63 -0.51
C TYR A 269 10.04 -27.60 0.23
N VAL A 270 9.11 -26.77 -0.20
CA VAL A 270 7.78 -26.61 0.39
C VAL A 270 6.79 -27.49 -0.38
N LEU A 271 6.62 -28.72 0.10
CA LEU A 271 5.74 -29.69 -0.57
C LEU A 271 4.27 -29.43 -0.23
N PRO A 272 3.33 -29.65 -1.18
CA PRO A 272 1.90 -29.44 -0.98
C PRO A 272 1.35 -30.18 0.25
N GLY A 273 0.58 -29.50 1.09
CA GLY A 273 -0.12 -30.07 2.24
C GLY A 273 0.73 -30.26 3.50
N THR A 274 2.03 -29.95 3.46
CA THR A 274 2.89 -29.93 4.66
C THR A 274 2.49 -28.78 5.59
N ILE A 275 2.93 -28.82 6.87
CA ILE A 275 2.64 -27.73 7.83
C ILE A 275 3.23 -26.39 7.34
N VAL A 276 4.43 -26.42 6.76
CA VAL A 276 5.08 -25.21 6.19
C VAL A 276 4.29 -24.67 4.99
N ASP A 277 3.75 -25.56 4.14
CA ASP A 277 2.91 -25.16 3.00
C ASP A 277 1.60 -24.50 3.46
N LYS A 278 0.95 -25.08 4.49
CA LYS A 278 -0.30 -24.52 5.05
C LYS A 278 -0.07 -23.15 5.66
N GLU A 279 1.04 -22.97 6.36
CA GLU A 279 1.44 -21.68 6.94
C GLU A 279 1.73 -20.64 5.83
N ALA A 280 2.48 -21.02 4.79
CA ALA A 280 2.75 -20.15 3.65
C ALA A 280 1.47 -19.76 2.90
N GLN A 281 0.54 -20.70 2.76
CA GLN A 281 -0.78 -20.46 2.16
C GLN A 281 -1.60 -19.47 3.00
N GLU A 282 -1.65 -19.66 4.32
CA GLU A 282 -2.37 -18.77 5.24
C GLU A 282 -1.79 -17.35 5.23
N ARG A 283 -0.46 -17.20 5.25
CA ARG A 283 0.20 -15.90 5.14
C ARG A 283 -0.01 -15.26 3.78
N GLY A 284 0.01 -16.03 2.71
CA GLY A 284 -0.20 -15.61 1.32
C GLY A 284 0.93 -14.76 0.74
N THR A 285 1.57 -13.91 1.56
CA THR A 285 2.66 -13.02 1.17
C THR A 285 3.51 -12.62 2.38
N SER A 286 4.78 -12.26 2.16
CA SER A 286 5.57 -11.53 3.16
C SER A 286 5.05 -10.12 3.35
N VAL A 287 5.24 -9.56 4.55
CA VAL A 287 4.79 -8.21 4.92
C VAL A 287 6.02 -7.34 5.19
N TYR A 288 6.10 -6.20 4.52
CA TYR A 288 7.22 -5.27 4.63
C TYR A 288 6.79 -4.04 5.43
N LEU A 289 7.27 -3.90 6.65
CA LEU A 289 7.13 -2.68 7.43
C LEU A 289 8.36 -1.79 7.22
N VAL A 290 8.35 -0.59 7.77
CA VAL A 290 9.46 0.36 7.59
C VAL A 290 10.79 -0.19 8.09
N ASP A 291 10.78 -0.90 9.22
CA ASP A 291 11.98 -1.33 9.95
C ASP A 291 12.22 -2.86 9.90
N ARG A 292 11.26 -3.62 9.39
CA ARG A 292 11.33 -5.09 9.39
C ARG A 292 10.51 -5.74 8.30
N THR A 293 10.88 -6.98 7.99
CA THR A 293 10.09 -7.87 7.14
C THR A 293 9.53 -9.01 7.99
N VAL A 294 8.24 -9.27 7.85
CA VAL A 294 7.59 -10.48 8.37
C VAL A 294 7.50 -11.47 7.22
N PRO A 295 8.33 -12.51 7.20
CA PRO A 295 8.46 -13.38 6.04
C PRO A 295 7.27 -14.34 5.91
N MET A 296 6.97 -14.75 4.67
CA MET A 296 5.99 -15.78 4.36
C MET A 296 6.48 -17.19 4.76
N LEU A 297 7.77 -17.43 4.67
CA LEU A 297 8.43 -18.70 4.98
C LEU A 297 9.38 -18.54 6.16
N PRO A 298 9.62 -19.59 6.98
CA PRO A 298 10.66 -19.58 8.02
C PRO A 298 12.04 -19.19 7.49
N GLU A 299 12.84 -18.51 8.31
CA GLU A 299 14.15 -17.94 7.90
C GLU A 299 15.11 -18.95 7.28
N LYS A 300 15.10 -20.20 7.72
CA LYS A 300 15.90 -21.27 7.11
C LYS A 300 15.59 -21.45 5.63
N LEU A 301 14.34 -21.30 5.26
CA LEU A 301 13.91 -21.40 3.84
C LEU A 301 14.20 -20.09 3.09
N CYS A 302 13.67 -18.96 3.58
CA CYS A 302 13.75 -17.71 2.82
C CYS A 302 15.18 -17.14 2.73
N ASN A 303 15.99 -17.20 3.80
CA ASN A 303 17.32 -16.57 3.84
C ASN A 303 18.48 -17.54 3.52
N LYS A 304 18.23 -18.87 3.51
CA LYS A 304 19.30 -19.87 3.30
C LYS A 304 19.01 -20.80 2.13
N LEU A 305 18.06 -21.74 2.30
CA LEU A 305 17.87 -22.83 1.31
C LEU A 305 17.43 -22.30 -0.06
N CYS A 306 16.43 -21.44 -0.07
CA CYS A 306 15.87 -20.91 -1.32
C CYS A 306 16.65 -19.71 -1.86
N SER A 307 17.23 -18.88 -0.98
CA SER A 307 17.96 -17.68 -1.39
C SER A 307 19.15 -17.99 -2.32
N LEU A 308 19.20 -17.34 -3.48
CA LEU A 308 20.19 -17.55 -4.53
C LEU A 308 21.53 -16.88 -4.21
N ARG A 309 22.13 -17.26 -3.08
CA ARG A 309 23.37 -16.70 -2.55
C ARG A 309 24.55 -16.99 -3.47
N PRO A 310 25.50 -16.05 -3.62
CA PRO A 310 26.66 -16.23 -4.48
C PRO A 310 27.56 -17.36 -3.99
N HIS A 311 28.20 -18.06 -4.93
CA HIS A 311 29.13 -19.15 -4.71
C HIS A 311 28.54 -20.39 -4.01
N GLU A 312 27.21 -20.53 -4.01
CA GLU A 312 26.48 -21.68 -3.50
C GLU A 312 25.68 -22.33 -4.62
N GLU A 313 25.68 -23.69 -4.68
CA GLU A 313 24.78 -24.40 -5.58
C GLU A 313 23.34 -24.24 -5.12
N LYS A 314 22.45 -23.81 -6.02
CA LYS A 314 21.04 -23.57 -5.72
C LYS A 314 20.13 -24.22 -6.74
N LEU A 315 19.03 -24.76 -6.24
CA LEU A 315 17.95 -25.30 -7.07
C LEU A 315 17.04 -24.19 -7.52
N THR A 316 16.80 -24.12 -8.82
CA THR A 316 16.00 -23.05 -9.42
C THR A 316 14.96 -23.62 -10.40
N PHE A 317 13.91 -22.84 -10.66
CA PHE A 317 12.98 -23.03 -11.76
C PHE A 317 13.18 -21.86 -12.73
N SER A 318 13.42 -22.16 -13.99
CA SER A 318 13.97 -21.17 -14.91
C SER A 318 13.15 -21.00 -16.18
N VAL A 319 13.18 -19.76 -16.65
CA VAL A 319 12.80 -19.38 -18.01
C VAL A 319 14.06 -19.01 -18.77
N VAL A 320 14.40 -19.78 -19.80
CA VAL A 320 15.56 -19.50 -20.65
C VAL A 320 15.07 -19.05 -22.01
N VAL A 321 15.58 -17.92 -22.49
CA VAL A 321 15.21 -17.35 -23.79
C VAL A 321 16.43 -17.22 -24.68
N GLU A 322 16.28 -17.56 -25.95
CA GLU A 322 17.19 -17.12 -26.98
C GLU A 322 16.71 -15.81 -27.55
N MET A 323 17.54 -14.78 -27.48
CA MET A 323 17.18 -13.42 -27.86
C MET A 323 18.21 -12.83 -28.82
N THR A 324 17.72 -12.19 -29.88
CA THR A 324 18.59 -11.47 -30.81
C THR A 324 19.12 -10.18 -30.15
N PRO A 325 20.24 -9.59 -30.65
CA PRO A 325 20.75 -8.29 -30.19
C PRO A 325 19.73 -7.13 -30.29
N ARG A 326 18.68 -7.32 -31.08
CA ARG A 326 17.57 -6.36 -31.19
C ARG A 326 16.41 -6.66 -30.22
N GLY A 327 16.57 -7.61 -29.30
CA GLY A 327 15.55 -7.95 -28.30
C GLY A 327 14.34 -8.71 -28.87
N LYS A 328 14.49 -9.45 -29.99
CA LYS A 328 13.45 -10.39 -30.48
C LYS A 328 13.72 -11.75 -29.86
N ILE A 329 12.71 -12.37 -29.29
CA ILE A 329 12.76 -13.73 -28.74
C ILE A 329 12.61 -14.71 -29.91
N GLU A 330 13.55 -15.61 -30.05
CA GLU A 330 13.53 -16.67 -31.08
C GLU A 330 13.00 -17.98 -30.49
N SER A 331 13.42 -18.32 -29.27
CA SER A 331 12.98 -19.54 -28.59
C SER A 331 12.83 -19.33 -27.09
N ARG A 332 12.07 -20.21 -26.44
CA ARG A 332 11.87 -20.21 -24.98
C ARG A 332 11.97 -21.67 -24.48
N TRP A 333 12.57 -21.82 -23.31
CA TRP A 333 12.59 -23.08 -22.58
C TRP A 333 12.18 -22.83 -21.12
N PHE A 334 11.47 -23.81 -20.53
CA PHE A 334 10.98 -23.75 -19.15
C PHE A 334 11.37 -25.07 -18.47
N GLY A 335 11.85 -24.99 -17.26
CA GLY A 335 12.18 -26.19 -16.49
C GLY A 335 13.02 -25.93 -15.26
N ARG A 336 13.26 -26.98 -14.52
CA ARG A 336 14.08 -26.95 -13.32
C ARG A 336 15.56 -26.93 -13.70
N THR A 337 16.35 -26.13 -12.99
CA THR A 337 17.79 -25.95 -13.21
C THR A 337 18.55 -26.02 -11.87
N VAL A 338 19.86 -26.16 -11.97
CA VAL A 338 20.79 -25.92 -10.87
C VAL A 338 21.75 -24.83 -11.31
N ILE A 339 21.97 -23.84 -10.46
CA ILE A 339 22.88 -22.72 -10.70
C ILE A 339 23.92 -22.63 -9.59
N CYS A 340 25.02 -21.92 -9.88
CA CYS A 340 25.93 -21.37 -8.88
C CYS A 340 26.16 -19.91 -9.27
N SER A 341 25.59 -18.97 -8.51
CA SER A 341 25.71 -17.53 -8.82
C SER A 341 27.15 -17.07 -8.59
N ASP A 342 27.76 -16.41 -9.58
CA ASP A 342 29.15 -15.92 -9.52
C ASP A 342 29.24 -14.62 -8.74
N TYR A 343 28.22 -13.74 -8.80
CA TYR A 343 28.24 -12.41 -8.22
C TYR A 343 26.88 -12.04 -7.60
N ARG A 344 26.93 -11.30 -6.51
CA ARG A 344 25.79 -10.56 -5.97
C ARG A 344 26.06 -9.06 -6.10
N PHE A 345 25.20 -8.35 -6.80
CA PHE A 345 25.21 -6.90 -6.89
C PHE A 345 24.09 -6.29 -6.05
N ASP A 346 24.34 -5.09 -5.52
CA ASP A 346 23.26 -4.19 -5.18
C ASP A 346 22.92 -3.28 -6.39
N TYR A 347 21.76 -2.61 -6.32
CA TYR A 347 21.32 -1.74 -7.41
C TYR A 347 22.31 -0.61 -7.72
N ASP A 348 22.98 -0.05 -6.72
CA ASP A 348 23.93 1.04 -6.91
C ASP A 348 25.21 0.56 -7.59
N GLY A 349 25.74 -0.59 -7.21
CA GLY A 349 26.90 -1.20 -7.86
C GLY A 349 26.64 -1.58 -9.32
N ALA A 350 25.48 -2.20 -9.59
CA ALA A 350 25.08 -2.48 -10.97
C ALA A 350 24.86 -1.20 -11.79
N GLN A 351 24.32 -0.15 -11.17
CA GLN A 351 24.13 1.15 -11.82
C GLN A 351 25.45 1.82 -12.23
N GLN A 352 26.48 1.76 -11.39
CA GLN A 352 27.82 2.27 -11.72
C GLN A 352 28.41 1.57 -12.96
N ILE A 353 28.24 0.26 -13.07
CA ILE A 353 28.68 -0.50 -14.25
C ILE A 353 27.92 -0.03 -15.50
N ILE A 354 26.62 0.20 -15.41
CA ILE A 354 25.80 0.69 -16.52
C ILE A 354 26.22 2.09 -16.94
N GLU A 355 26.36 3.02 -16.01
CA GLU A 355 26.72 4.42 -16.27
C GLU A 355 28.12 4.57 -16.88
N SER A 356 29.06 3.70 -16.49
CA SER A 356 30.42 3.68 -17.05
C SER A 356 30.54 2.91 -18.39
N ASP A 357 29.42 2.36 -18.93
CA ASP A 357 29.42 1.43 -20.08
C ASP A 357 30.41 0.27 -19.87
N GLY A 358 30.47 -0.27 -18.65
CA GLY A 358 31.32 -1.39 -18.24
C GLY A 358 32.81 -1.07 -18.05
N LYS A 359 33.21 0.20 -18.07
CA LYS A 359 34.61 0.60 -17.98
C LYS A 359 35.13 0.70 -16.55
N GLU A 360 34.25 1.08 -15.62
CA GLU A 360 34.59 1.29 -14.21
C GLU A 360 33.69 0.40 -13.33
N PRO A 361 34.19 -0.72 -12.82
CA PRO A 361 33.46 -1.52 -11.84
C PRO A 361 33.54 -0.88 -10.45
N ALA A 362 32.49 -1.06 -9.64
CA ALA A 362 32.50 -0.68 -8.23
C ALA A 362 33.58 -1.45 -7.45
N ASP A 363 33.85 -2.70 -7.84
CA ASP A 363 34.87 -3.57 -7.29
C ASP A 363 35.82 -4.01 -8.41
N PRO A 364 37.15 -3.81 -8.27
CA PRO A 364 38.16 -4.29 -9.24
C PRO A 364 38.15 -5.79 -9.49
N ALA A 365 37.61 -6.60 -8.55
CA ALA A 365 37.46 -8.05 -8.69
C ALA A 365 36.37 -8.46 -9.72
N ILE A 366 35.50 -7.53 -10.13
CA ILE A 366 34.45 -7.79 -11.12
C ILE A 366 35.03 -7.95 -12.51
N GLY A 367 34.95 -9.15 -13.09
CA GLY A 367 35.46 -9.50 -14.40
C GLY A 367 34.86 -8.69 -15.54
N GLN A 368 35.56 -8.63 -16.68
CA GLN A 368 35.08 -7.91 -17.85
C GLN A 368 33.83 -8.57 -18.46
N ASP A 369 33.74 -9.88 -18.40
CA ASP A 369 32.62 -10.69 -18.91
C ASP A 369 31.30 -10.34 -18.24
N VAL A 370 31.28 -10.23 -16.91
CA VAL A 370 30.05 -9.85 -16.17
C VAL A 370 29.68 -8.38 -16.40
N ARG A 371 30.66 -7.49 -16.54
CA ARG A 371 30.40 -6.07 -16.88
C ARG A 371 29.76 -5.93 -18.26
N GLU A 372 30.29 -6.66 -19.26
CA GLU A 372 29.70 -6.71 -20.60
C GLU A 372 28.30 -7.33 -20.59
N ALA A 373 28.07 -8.34 -19.75
CA ALA A 373 26.76 -8.97 -19.59
C ALA A 373 25.73 -7.95 -19.05
N ILE A 374 26.06 -7.23 -17.96
CA ILE A 374 25.18 -6.23 -17.35
C ILE A 374 24.83 -5.13 -18.36
N VAL A 375 25.82 -4.57 -19.06
CA VAL A 375 25.60 -3.52 -20.06
C VAL A 375 24.75 -4.03 -21.23
N THR A 376 24.98 -5.27 -21.69
CA THR A 376 24.20 -5.87 -22.78
C THR A 376 22.76 -6.11 -22.35
N LEU A 377 22.55 -6.68 -21.17
CA LEU A 377 21.22 -6.92 -20.60
C LEU A 377 20.46 -5.60 -20.38
N ASN A 378 21.14 -4.54 -19.93
CA ASN A 378 20.52 -3.23 -19.79
C ASN A 378 20.03 -2.68 -21.15
N LYS A 379 20.84 -2.76 -22.21
CA LYS A 379 20.42 -2.35 -23.57
C LYS A 379 19.21 -3.10 -24.06
N LEU A 380 19.13 -4.42 -23.76
CA LEU A 380 17.98 -5.25 -24.09
C LEU A 380 16.76 -4.89 -23.26
N ALA A 381 16.92 -4.68 -21.96
CA ALA A 381 15.85 -4.26 -21.05
C ALA A 381 15.22 -2.93 -21.49
N LEU A 382 16.03 -1.91 -21.82
CA LEU A 382 15.56 -0.63 -22.35
C LEU A 382 14.78 -0.81 -23.67
N THR A 383 15.18 -1.77 -24.51
CA THR A 383 14.47 -2.10 -25.75
C THR A 383 13.11 -2.74 -25.45
N LEU A 384 13.06 -3.68 -24.51
CA LEU A 384 11.81 -4.31 -24.05
C LEU A 384 10.87 -3.28 -23.44
N ARG A 385 11.37 -2.42 -22.56
CA ARG A 385 10.64 -1.32 -21.91
C ARG A 385 10.03 -0.38 -22.96
N LYS A 386 10.81 0.08 -23.92
CA LYS A 386 10.33 0.94 -25.01
C LYS A 386 9.17 0.29 -25.78
N ARG A 387 9.26 -1.01 -26.09
CA ARG A 387 8.18 -1.75 -26.76
C ARG A 387 6.94 -1.87 -25.91
N ARG A 388 7.08 -2.11 -24.62
CA ARG A 388 5.98 -2.21 -23.67
C ARG A 388 5.17 -0.90 -23.64
N PHE A 389 5.84 0.24 -23.50
CA PHE A 389 5.17 1.56 -23.52
C PHE A 389 4.56 1.88 -24.89
N ALA A 390 5.22 1.56 -25.97
CA ALA A 390 4.65 1.69 -27.32
C ALA A 390 3.40 0.81 -27.53
N SER A 391 3.27 -0.28 -26.77
CA SER A 391 2.10 -1.16 -26.77
C SER A 391 0.95 -0.62 -25.93
N GLY A 392 1.16 0.44 -25.12
CA GLY A 392 0.12 1.09 -24.32
C GLY A 392 0.23 0.79 -22.81
N ALA A 393 1.38 0.31 -22.33
CA ALA A 393 1.61 0.25 -20.87
C ALA A 393 1.53 1.66 -20.28
N ILE A 394 0.98 1.78 -19.06
CA ILE A 394 0.80 3.07 -18.39
C ILE A 394 2.00 3.31 -17.46
N SER A 395 2.53 4.53 -17.48
CA SER A 395 3.57 4.98 -16.57
C SER A 395 3.00 6.03 -15.61
N PHE A 396 2.97 5.68 -14.33
CA PHE A 396 2.76 6.65 -13.26
C PHE A 396 4.12 6.95 -12.63
N GLU A 397 4.55 8.21 -12.70
CA GLU A 397 5.85 8.65 -12.16
C GLU A 397 5.66 9.35 -10.80
N ARG A 398 4.90 8.74 -9.88
CA ARG A 398 4.77 9.29 -8.54
C ARG A 398 5.98 8.87 -7.69
N PRO A 399 6.62 9.83 -6.96
CA PRO A 399 7.71 9.51 -6.06
C PRO A 399 7.32 8.46 -5.01
N GLU A 400 8.14 7.43 -4.85
CA GLU A 400 8.03 6.47 -3.74
C GLU A 400 8.85 7.00 -2.57
N MET A 401 8.18 7.41 -1.49
CA MET A 401 8.86 7.91 -0.30
C MET A 401 9.27 6.77 0.61
N LYS A 402 10.52 6.78 1.06
CA LYS A 402 11.07 5.87 2.06
C LYS A 402 11.41 6.62 3.34
N VAL A 403 11.31 5.94 4.46
CA VAL A 403 11.69 6.44 5.77
C VAL A 403 12.92 5.66 6.22
N GLU A 404 14.01 6.37 6.46
CA GLU A 404 15.22 5.81 7.07
C GLU A 404 15.08 5.89 8.60
N VAL A 405 15.36 4.77 9.27
CA VAL A 405 15.28 4.65 10.73
C VAL A 405 16.65 4.31 11.32
N ASP A 406 16.88 4.72 12.55
CA ASP A 406 18.07 4.31 13.30
C ASP A 406 17.94 2.89 13.90
N ALA A 407 18.97 2.42 14.61
CA ALA A 407 18.99 1.10 15.24
C ALA A 407 17.87 0.90 16.30
N THR A 408 17.24 1.97 16.77
CA THR A 408 16.11 1.93 17.71
C THR A 408 14.76 1.99 17.01
N GLY A 409 14.76 2.10 15.68
CA GLY A 409 13.56 2.27 14.86
C GLY A 409 13.04 3.71 14.79
N LYS A 410 13.76 4.71 15.34
CA LYS A 410 13.38 6.12 15.26
C LYS A 410 13.65 6.67 13.86
N PRO A 411 12.71 7.41 13.22
CA PRO A 411 12.90 7.96 11.89
C PRO A 411 13.94 9.07 11.88
N ILE A 412 14.94 8.94 10.99
CA ILE A 412 16.04 9.91 10.81
C ILE A 412 15.76 10.82 9.62
N ARG A 413 15.30 10.24 8.50
CA ARG A 413 15.11 10.93 7.25
C ARG A 413 13.95 10.35 6.45
N VAL A 414 13.24 11.24 5.73
CA VAL A 414 12.28 10.86 4.69
C VAL A 414 12.85 11.29 3.35
N TYR A 415 12.96 10.36 2.40
CA TYR A 415 13.60 10.60 1.10
C TYR A 415 12.87 9.88 -0.03
N GLU A 416 13.05 10.40 -1.24
CA GLU A 416 12.53 9.81 -2.46
C GLU A 416 13.44 8.66 -2.92
N LYS A 417 12.85 7.50 -3.16
CA LYS A 417 13.53 6.37 -3.79
C LYS A 417 13.57 6.58 -5.29
N ILE A 418 14.76 6.84 -5.82
CA ILE A 418 14.97 7.05 -7.24
C ILE A 418 15.13 5.71 -7.95
N THR A 419 14.24 5.40 -8.89
CA THR A 419 14.35 4.22 -9.75
C THR A 419 15.27 4.52 -10.93
N LYS A 420 16.34 3.72 -11.07
CA LYS A 420 17.37 3.86 -12.10
C LYS A 420 17.34 2.70 -13.12
N GLU A 421 18.27 2.71 -14.09
CA GLU A 421 18.34 1.68 -15.15
C GLU A 421 18.58 0.27 -14.61
N ALA A 422 19.39 0.10 -13.55
CA ALA A 422 19.60 -1.18 -12.93
C ALA A 422 18.28 -1.79 -12.38
N ASN A 423 17.37 -0.96 -11.85
CA ASN A 423 16.05 -1.41 -11.43
C ASN A 423 15.20 -1.83 -12.64
N TRP A 424 15.23 -1.04 -13.73
CA TRP A 424 14.50 -1.39 -14.96
C TRP A 424 15.04 -2.65 -15.63
N LEU A 425 16.35 -2.91 -15.53
CA LEU A 425 16.95 -4.15 -16.03
C LEU A 425 16.27 -5.35 -15.39
N ILE A 426 16.25 -5.44 -14.07
CA ILE A 426 15.60 -6.54 -13.35
C ILE A 426 14.10 -6.56 -13.62
N GLU A 427 13.39 -5.42 -13.52
CA GLU A 427 11.96 -5.33 -13.82
C GLU A 427 11.61 -5.96 -15.18
N GLU A 428 12.30 -5.58 -16.25
CA GLU A 428 11.93 -6.03 -17.59
C GLU A 428 12.22 -7.52 -17.82
N PHE A 429 13.28 -8.10 -17.22
CA PHE A 429 13.52 -9.54 -17.30
C PHE A 429 12.55 -10.35 -16.41
N MET A 430 12.15 -9.83 -15.25
CA MET A 430 11.10 -10.43 -14.43
C MET A 430 9.74 -10.37 -15.15
N LEU A 431 9.39 -9.25 -15.76
CA LEU A 431 8.19 -9.13 -16.60
C LEU A 431 8.23 -10.08 -17.79
N LEU A 432 9.39 -10.25 -18.42
CA LEU A 432 9.59 -11.19 -19.53
C LEU A 432 9.32 -12.63 -19.08
N ALA A 433 9.88 -13.06 -17.95
CA ALA A 433 9.68 -14.41 -17.41
C ALA A 433 8.22 -14.64 -17.04
N ASN A 434 7.62 -13.76 -16.25
CA ASN A 434 6.22 -13.82 -15.84
C ASN A 434 5.27 -13.94 -17.04
N ARG A 435 5.45 -13.06 -18.02
CA ARG A 435 4.68 -13.08 -19.26
C ARG A 435 4.90 -14.37 -20.06
N SER A 436 6.15 -14.84 -20.19
CA SER A 436 6.48 -16.04 -20.98
C SER A 436 5.82 -17.29 -20.41
N VAL A 437 5.79 -17.44 -19.08
CA VAL A 437 5.11 -18.54 -18.39
C VAL A 437 3.60 -18.49 -18.62
N ALA A 438 2.98 -17.32 -18.44
CA ALA A 438 1.54 -17.15 -18.66
C ALA A 438 1.15 -17.42 -20.13
N GLU A 439 1.94 -16.92 -21.10
CA GLU A 439 1.73 -17.18 -22.53
C GLU A 439 1.86 -18.67 -22.86
N PHE A 440 2.87 -19.35 -22.32
CA PHE A 440 3.11 -20.78 -22.58
C PHE A 440 1.87 -21.62 -22.22
N ILE A 441 1.31 -21.42 -21.05
CA ILE A 441 0.11 -22.15 -20.61
C ILE A 441 -1.12 -21.73 -21.41
N ALA A 442 -1.37 -20.43 -21.55
CA ALA A 442 -2.56 -19.91 -22.21
C ALA A 442 -2.63 -20.26 -23.70
N THR A 443 -1.49 -20.49 -24.36
CA THR A 443 -1.41 -20.85 -25.78
C THR A 443 -1.11 -22.33 -26.02
N SER A 444 -1.04 -23.15 -24.98
CA SER A 444 -0.60 -24.54 -25.03
C SER A 444 0.75 -24.71 -25.77
N GLY A 445 1.70 -23.87 -25.46
CA GLY A 445 3.05 -23.84 -26.02
C GLY A 445 3.18 -23.18 -27.40
N ARG A 446 2.10 -22.72 -28.03
CA ARG A 446 2.18 -22.02 -29.32
C ARG A 446 2.76 -20.61 -29.19
N MET A 447 3.55 -20.21 -30.17
CA MET A 447 4.18 -18.88 -30.24
C MET A 447 3.31 -17.82 -30.96
N ASP A 448 2.08 -18.16 -31.35
CA ASP A 448 1.19 -17.29 -32.12
C ASP A 448 0.44 -16.22 -31.26
N GLY A 449 0.58 -16.28 -29.95
CA GLY A 449 -0.07 -15.38 -29.02
C GLY A 449 -1.61 -15.47 -29.00
N LYS A 450 -2.17 -16.59 -29.52
CA LYS A 450 -3.61 -16.87 -29.50
C LYS A 450 -3.93 -17.82 -28.36
N ALA A 451 -4.90 -17.42 -27.50
CA ALA A 451 -5.37 -18.29 -26.44
C ALA A 451 -5.88 -19.63 -26.97
N ASP A 452 -5.59 -20.69 -26.26
CA ASP A 452 -6.19 -21.99 -26.49
C ASP A 452 -7.48 -22.11 -25.67
N LYS A 453 -8.58 -22.48 -26.29
CA LYS A 453 -9.86 -22.74 -25.60
C LYS A 453 -9.78 -23.93 -24.63
N LYS A 454 -8.76 -24.79 -24.80
CA LYS A 454 -8.47 -25.97 -23.96
C LYS A 454 -7.28 -25.70 -23.02
N ALA A 455 -6.86 -24.45 -22.81
CA ALA A 455 -5.80 -24.13 -21.89
C ALA A 455 -6.14 -24.67 -20.48
N LYS A 456 -5.12 -25.23 -19.83
CA LYS A 456 -5.25 -25.81 -18.49
C LYS A 456 -5.47 -24.71 -17.44
N THR A 457 -6.10 -25.06 -16.32
CA THR A 457 -6.25 -24.16 -15.16
C THR A 457 -4.91 -23.55 -14.75
N PHE A 458 -4.87 -22.24 -14.61
CA PHE A 458 -3.65 -21.54 -14.24
C PHE A 458 -3.94 -20.31 -13.41
N VAL A 459 -2.97 -19.84 -12.63
CA VAL A 459 -3.07 -18.61 -11.82
C VAL A 459 -2.54 -17.45 -12.65
N TYR A 460 -3.40 -16.47 -12.90
CA TYR A 460 -3.04 -15.24 -13.60
C TYR A 460 -3.03 -14.04 -12.64
N ARG A 461 -2.17 -13.08 -12.91
CA ARG A 461 -2.24 -11.75 -12.33
C ARG A 461 -2.92 -10.83 -13.34
N VAL A 462 -4.12 -10.42 -13.04
CA VAL A 462 -4.95 -9.65 -13.96
C VAL A 462 -5.16 -8.22 -13.46
N HIS A 463 -5.36 -7.31 -14.42
CA HIS A 463 -5.70 -5.92 -14.15
C HIS A 463 -6.76 -5.48 -15.15
N GLY A 464 -7.96 -5.21 -14.67
CA GLY A 464 -9.10 -4.80 -15.49
C GLY A 464 -8.93 -3.42 -16.12
N GLU A 465 -9.77 -3.11 -17.07
CA GLU A 465 -9.87 -1.76 -17.63
C GLU A 465 -10.34 -0.76 -16.58
N PRO A 466 -10.00 0.53 -16.72
CA PRO A 466 -10.42 1.56 -15.78
C PRO A 466 -11.93 1.76 -15.82
N ASN A 467 -12.48 2.26 -14.71
CA ASN A 467 -13.91 2.62 -14.64
C ASN A 467 -14.20 3.80 -15.58
N THR A 468 -15.12 3.57 -16.52
CA THR A 468 -15.44 4.53 -17.59
C THR A 468 -16.00 5.85 -17.07
N GLU A 469 -16.81 5.84 -16.00
CA GLU A 469 -17.39 7.03 -15.39
C GLU A 469 -16.32 7.88 -14.71
N LYS A 470 -15.39 7.22 -13.96
CA LYS A 470 -14.26 7.91 -13.33
C LYS A 470 -13.30 8.50 -14.36
N ILE A 471 -13.06 7.80 -15.47
CA ILE A 471 -12.25 8.31 -16.59
C ILE A 471 -12.92 9.51 -17.26
N ALA A 472 -14.25 9.49 -17.43
CA ALA A 472 -14.99 10.65 -17.95
C ALA A 472 -14.89 11.85 -16.98
N SER A 473 -14.99 11.60 -15.68
CA SER A 473 -14.81 12.63 -14.63
C SER A 473 -13.38 13.19 -14.64
N LEU A 474 -12.36 12.36 -14.84
CA LEU A 474 -10.99 12.83 -15.07
C LEU A 474 -10.91 13.76 -16.28
N GLY A 475 -11.56 13.38 -17.41
CA GLY A 475 -11.59 14.21 -18.61
C GLY A 475 -12.20 15.60 -18.37
N GLN A 476 -13.28 15.66 -17.63
CA GLN A 476 -13.90 16.93 -17.24
C GLN A 476 -12.98 17.74 -16.30
N PHE A 477 -12.35 17.08 -15.33
CA PHE A 477 -11.44 17.72 -14.40
C PHE A 477 -10.23 18.37 -15.11
N VAL A 478 -9.52 17.62 -15.96
CA VAL A 478 -8.33 18.14 -16.66
C VAL A 478 -8.64 19.25 -17.66
N SER A 479 -9.87 19.26 -18.23
CA SER A 479 -10.32 20.33 -19.12
C SER A 479 -10.40 21.69 -18.44
N ASN A 480 -10.65 21.73 -17.10
CA ASN A 480 -10.67 22.96 -16.30
C ASN A 480 -9.28 23.64 -16.22
N PHE A 481 -8.22 22.90 -16.50
CA PHE A 481 -6.83 23.37 -16.52
C PHE A 481 -6.31 23.57 -17.96
N GLY A 482 -7.17 23.42 -18.97
CA GLY A 482 -6.82 23.64 -20.38
C GLY A 482 -6.16 22.43 -21.07
N PHE A 483 -6.05 21.28 -20.38
CA PHE A 483 -5.53 20.05 -20.99
C PHE A 483 -6.64 19.31 -21.75
N LYS A 484 -6.23 18.62 -22.83
CA LYS A 484 -7.15 17.83 -23.64
C LYS A 484 -7.00 16.35 -23.29
N PHE A 485 -8.09 15.75 -22.81
CA PHE A 485 -8.17 14.33 -22.60
C PHE A 485 -9.50 13.81 -23.15
N GLY A 486 -9.41 12.99 -24.20
CA GLY A 486 -10.58 12.40 -24.84
C GLY A 486 -10.68 10.92 -24.48
N PRO A 487 -11.52 10.53 -23.52
CA PRO A 487 -11.66 9.14 -23.07
C PRO A 487 -12.52 8.29 -24.04
N SER A 488 -12.37 8.49 -25.35
CA SER A 488 -13.16 7.75 -26.36
C SER A 488 -12.32 6.62 -26.94
N GLY A 489 -12.94 5.44 -27.10
CA GLY A 489 -12.32 4.29 -27.73
C GLY A 489 -12.20 3.07 -26.81
N ASN A 490 -11.39 2.09 -27.23
CA ASN A 490 -11.09 0.89 -26.44
C ASN A 490 -10.04 1.18 -25.34
N GLY A 491 -9.88 0.27 -24.39
CA GLY A 491 -8.95 0.44 -23.27
C GLY A 491 -7.52 0.82 -23.68
N ARG A 492 -7.03 0.35 -24.83
CA ARG A 492 -5.69 0.70 -25.33
C ARG A 492 -5.59 2.16 -25.80
N GLU A 493 -6.64 2.71 -26.37
CA GLU A 493 -6.71 4.11 -26.81
C GLU A 493 -6.78 5.04 -25.59
N ILE A 494 -7.55 4.63 -24.56
CA ILE A 494 -7.61 5.34 -23.28
C ILE A 494 -6.22 5.38 -22.63
N ALA A 495 -5.50 4.23 -22.59
CA ALA A 495 -4.15 4.18 -22.04
C ALA A 495 -3.15 5.10 -22.75
N LYS A 496 -3.20 5.15 -24.09
CA LYS A 496 -2.36 6.07 -24.87
C LYS A 496 -2.71 7.53 -24.62
N SER A 497 -4.01 7.87 -24.59
CA SER A 497 -4.47 9.22 -24.29
C SER A 497 -4.05 9.66 -22.89
N LEU A 498 -4.12 8.74 -21.91
CA LEU A 498 -3.65 8.99 -20.56
C LEU A 498 -2.13 9.23 -20.49
N ASN A 499 -1.32 8.40 -21.16
CA ASN A 499 0.12 8.61 -21.23
C ASN A 499 0.47 9.96 -21.89
N THR A 500 -0.27 10.38 -22.92
CA THR A 500 -0.09 11.69 -23.55
C THR A 500 -0.41 12.81 -22.57
N LEU A 501 -1.54 12.73 -21.87
CA LEU A 501 -1.92 13.71 -20.84
C LEU A 501 -0.84 13.85 -19.76
N LEU A 502 -0.36 12.72 -19.21
CA LEU A 502 0.65 12.73 -18.16
C LEU A 502 2.00 13.28 -18.65
N ALA A 503 2.37 12.99 -19.90
CA ALA A 503 3.57 13.55 -20.51
C ALA A 503 3.46 15.07 -20.74
N GLU A 504 2.30 15.57 -21.18
CA GLU A 504 2.04 17.01 -21.36
C GLU A 504 1.98 17.75 -20.03
N ALA A 505 1.46 17.11 -18.97
CA ALA A 505 1.37 17.70 -17.64
C ALA A 505 2.69 17.64 -16.85
N LYS A 506 3.69 16.91 -17.34
CA LYS A 506 4.97 16.73 -16.62
C LYS A 506 5.64 18.08 -16.33
N GLY A 507 5.96 18.30 -15.04
CA GLY A 507 6.56 19.54 -14.55
C GLY A 507 5.57 20.68 -14.28
N THR A 508 4.27 20.47 -14.48
CA THR A 508 3.23 21.41 -14.04
C THR A 508 2.77 21.11 -12.61
N PRO A 509 2.24 22.09 -11.86
CA PRO A 509 1.72 21.88 -10.51
C PRO A 509 0.56 20.87 -10.45
N GLU A 510 -0.19 20.73 -11.55
CA GLU A 510 -1.37 19.86 -11.65
C GLU A 510 -1.02 18.40 -11.93
N CYS A 511 0.21 18.09 -12.32
CA CYS A 511 0.65 16.75 -12.72
C CYS A 511 0.32 15.70 -11.65
N ASP A 512 0.66 15.98 -10.39
CA ASP A 512 0.43 15.07 -9.27
C ASP A 512 -1.07 14.81 -9.05
N ALA A 513 -1.92 15.84 -9.19
CA ALA A 513 -3.36 15.71 -9.10
C ALA A 513 -3.93 14.83 -10.23
N PHE A 514 -3.45 15.02 -11.47
CA PHE A 514 -3.86 14.20 -12.62
C PHE A 514 -3.46 12.74 -12.44
N GLN A 515 -2.23 12.47 -11.99
CA GLN A 515 -1.76 11.11 -11.69
C GLN A 515 -2.63 10.45 -10.63
N MET A 516 -2.94 11.16 -9.55
CA MET A 516 -3.73 10.63 -8.45
C MET A 516 -5.16 10.29 -8.85
N ILE A 517 -5.85 11.17 -9.60
CA ILE A 517 -7.22 10.92 -10.05
C ILE A 517 -7.23 9.78 -11.08
N ALA A 518 -6.23 9.76 -11.99
CA ALA A 518 -6.06 8.68 -12.95
C ALA A 518 -5.88 7.33 -12.25
N LEU A 519 -5.00 7.26 -11.23
CA LEU A 519 -4.76 6.04 -10.45
C LEU A 519 -6.03 5.57 -9.71
N ARG A 520 -6.81 6.50 -9.13
CA ARG A 520 -8.10 6.19 -8.48
C ARG A 520 -9.18 5.69 -9.45
N SER A 521 -8.99 5.93 -10.74
CA SER A 521 -9.90 5.45 -11.81
C SER A 521 -9.56 4.03 -12.28
N MET A 522 -8.35 3.51 -11.91
CA MET A 522 -7.91 2.19 -12.28
C MET A 522 -8.58 1.12 -11.41
N ALA A 523 -8.80 -0.06 -12.00
CA ALA A 523 -9.12 -1.26 -11.25
C ALA A 523 -7.92 -1.69 -10.40
N LYS A 524 -8.14 -2.53 -9.39
CA LYS A 524 -7.04 -3.19 -8.68
C LYS A 524 -6.61 -4.43 -9.44
N ALA A 525 -5.29 -4.70 -9.45
CA ALA A 525 -4.80 -5.98 -9.92
C ALA A 525 -5.11 -7.07 -8.88
N ILE A 526 -5.55 -8.24 -9.35
CA ILE A 526 -5.91 -9.40 -8.51
C ILE A 526 -5.34 -10.68 -9.09
N TYR A 527 -5.31 -11.74 -8.30
CA TYR A 527 -5.06 -13.09 -8.77
C TYR A 527 -6.40 -13.76 -9.10
N THR A 528 -6.45 -14.53 -10.17
CA THR A 528 -7.63 -15.32 -10.59
C THR A 528 -7.21 -16.39 -11.58
N THR A 529 -8.02 -17.41 -11.74
CA THR A 529 -7.86 -18.43 -12.78
C THR A 529 -8.43 -17.99 -14.14
N ASP A 530 -9.17 -16.87 -14.17
CA ASP A 530 -9.76 -16.30 -15.38
C ASP A 530 -8.88 -15.17 -15.96
N ASN A 531 -8.30 -15.44 -17.14
CA ASN A 531 -7.43 -14.46 -17.78
C ASN A 531 -8.22 -13.36 -18.49
N ILE A 532 -8.17 -12.14 -17.99
CA ILE A 532 -8.68 -10.93 -18.64
C ILE A 532 -7.56 -10.01 -19.15
N GLY A 533 -6.30 -10.44 -19.02
CA GLY A 533 -5.12 -9.63 -19.33
C GLY A 533 -4.73 -8.66 -18.21
N HIS A 534 -3.64 -7.94 -18.44
CA HIS A 534 -3.15 -6.93 -17.48
C HIS A 534 -3.09 -5.56 -18.16
N TYR A 535 -4.14 -4.75 -17.94
CA TYR A 535 -4.32 -3.45 -18.60
C TYR A 535 -3.13 -2.51 -18.39
N GLY A 536 -2.68 -2.29 -17.17
CA GLY A 536 -1.58 -1.37 -16.86
C GLY A 536 -0.24 -1.75 -17.51
N LEU A 537 0.03 -3.04 -17.74
CA LEU A 537 1.23 -3.54 -18.41
C LEU A 537 1.06 -3.74 -19.92
N ALA A 538 -0.15 -3.61 -20.44
CA ALA A 538 -0.52 -3.91 -21.83
C ALA A 538 -0.22 -5.36 -22.24
N PHE A 539 -0.32 -6.32 -21.32
CA PHE A 539 -0.11 -7.74 -21.58
C PHE A 539 -1.43 -8.49 -21.72
N LYS A 540 -1.50 -9.38 -22.69
CA LYS A 540 -2.67 -10.27 -22.88
C LYS A 540 -2.70 -11.42 -21.87
N PHE A 541 -1.53 -11.88 -21.44
CA PHE A 541 -1.32 -12.96 -20.49
C PHE A 541 -0.24 -12.51 -19.53
N TYR A 542 -0.51 -12.62 -18.24
CA TYR A 542 0.46 -12.27 -17.21
C TYR A 542 0.21 -13.09 -15.95
N THR A 543 1.27 -13.51 -15.31
CA THR A 543 1.25 -14.18 -14.00
C THR A 543 2.40 -13.66 -13.15
N HIS A 544 2.44 -14.05 -11.90
CA HIS A 544 3.61 -13.92 -11.06
C HIS A 544 4.29 -15.29 -10.93
N PHE A 545 5.58 -15.33 -11.25
CA PHE A 545 6.42 -16.52 -11.23
C PHE A 545 7.75 -16.26 -10.51
N THR A 546 8.15 -15.00 -10.40
CA THR A 546 9.53 -14.59 -10.13
C THR A 546 9.84 -14.33 -8.65
N SER A 547 8.89 -14.55 -7.71
CA SER A 547 9.16 -14.29 -6.28
C SER A 547 8.44 -15.28 -5.34
N PRO A 548 8.72 -16.59 -5.43
CA PRO A 548 8.03 -17.62 -4.63
C PRO A 548 8.46 -17.65 -3.15
N ILE A 549 9.58 -17.03 -2.77
CA ILE A 549 9.99 -16.91 -1.35
C ILE A 549 9.01 -16.03 -0.59
N ARG A 550 8.48 -15.00 -1.26
CA ARG A 550 7.66 -13.96 -0.62
C ARG A 550 6.24 -13.85 -1.14
N ARG A 551 5.81 -14.65 -2.14
CA ARG A 551 4.44 -14.67 -2.65
C ARG A 551 3.97 -16.11 -2.91
N TYR A 552 2.91 -16.52 -2.25
CA TYR A 552 2.36 -17.87 -2.42
C TYR A 552 1.80 -18.13 -3.83
N PRO A 553 1.17 -17.17 -4.54
CA PRO A 553 0.77 -17.36 -5.94
C PRO A 553 1.90 -17.80 -6.86
N ASP A 554 3.11 -17.33 -6.67
CA ASP A 554 4.29 -17.76 -7.46
C ASP A 554 4.61 -19.24 -7.19
N THR A 555 4.51 -19.69 -5.95
CA THR A 555 4.67 -21.12 -5.59
C THR A 555 3.59 -21.97 -6.26
N MET A 556 2.32 -21.52 -6.30
CA MET A 556 1.25 -22.18 -7.03
C MET A 556 1.57 -22.29 -8.53
N VAL A 557 2.06 -21.19 -9.12
CA VAL A 557 2.47 -21.13 -10.52
C VAL A 557 3.61 -22.11 -10.82
N HIS A 558 4.63 -22.19 -9.96
CA HIS A 558 5.72 -23.16 -10.10
C HIS A 558 5.21 -24.60 -10.10
N ARG A 559 4.31 -24.94 -9.18
CA ARG A 559 3.69 -26.28 -9.08
C ARG A 559 2.87 -26.61 -10.30
N LEU A 560 2.00 -25.70 -10.76
CA LEU A 560 1.17 -25.91 -11.94
C LEU A 560 2.03 -26.03 -13.20
N LEU A 561 3.03 -25.17 -13.37
CA LEU A 561 3.94 -25.22 -14.51
C LEU A 561 4.69 -26.57 -14.56
N SER A 562 5.23 -27.02 -13.42
CA SER A 562 5.91 -28.33 -13.34
C SER A 562 4.99 -29.47 -13.75
N LEU A 563 3.79 -29.56 -13.20
CA LEU A 563 2.81 -30.58 -13.57
C LEU A 563 2.48 -30.56 -15.07
N TYR A 564 2.36 -29.38 -15.66
CA TYR A 564 1.98 -29.24 -17.06
C TYR A 564 3.14 -29.48 -18.03
N LEU A 565 4.37 -29.26 -17.61
CA LEU A 565 5.56 -29.69 -18.34
C LEU A 565 5.67 -31.23 -18.39
N ASP A 566 5.22 -31.92 -17.32
CA ASP A 566 5.12 -33.37 -17.23
C ASP A 566 3.81 -33.92 -17.85
N ASN A 567 3.08 -33.09 -18.59
CA ASN A 567 1.83 -33.43 -19.29
C ASN A 567 0.65 -33.85 -18.40
N ALA A 568 0.67 -33.49 -17.11
CA ALA A 568 -0.48 -33.71 -16.23
C ALA A 568 -1.76 -33.03 -16.76
N GLU A 569 -2.91 -33.58 -16.39
CA GLU A 569 -4.20 -33.01 -16.73
C GLU A 569 -4.45 -31.66 -16.02
N SER A 570 -5.47 -30.93 -16.49
CA SER A 570 -5.88 -29.66 -15.87
C SER A 570 -6.28 -29.88 -14.42
N GLN A 571 -5.76 -29.05 -13.55
CA GLN A 571 -6.06 -29.09 -12.12
C GLN A 571 -7.42 -28.44 -11.78
N ASN A 572 -7.92 -28.67 -10.55
CA ASN A 572 -9.21 -28.18 -10.09
C ASN A 572 -9.25 -26.64 -10.07
N LYS A 573 -10.12 -26.05 -10.91
CA LYS A 573 -10.23 -24.60 -11.08
C LYS A 573 -10.78 -23.92 -9.83
N GLU A 574 -11.80 -24.49 -9.22
CA GLU A 574 -12.48 -23.94 -8.06
C GLU A 574 -11.54 -23.82 -6.85
N TYR A 575 -10.69 -24.85 -6.65
CA TYR A 575 -9.66 -24.82 -5.61
C TYR A 575 -8.67 -23.67 -5.84
N TYR A 576 -8.12 -23.56 -7.04
CA TYR A 576 -7.14 -22.51 -7.34
C TYR A 576 -7.76 -21.12 -7.35
N GLU A 577 -9.04 -20.97 -7.73
CA GLU A 577 -9.73 -19.69 -7.65
C GLU A 577 -9.90 -19.23 -6.20
N ALA A 578 -10.31 -20.12 -5.29
CA ALA A 578 -10.38 -19.81 -3.86
C ALA A 578 -9.00 -19.36 -3.31
N GLN A 579 -7.91 -20.03 -3.72
CA GLN A 579 -6.55 -19.64 -3.35
C GLN A 579 -6.15 -18.27 -3.91
N CYS A 580 -6.55 -17.95 -5.12
CA CYS A 580 -6.32 -16.66 -5.76
C CYS A 580 -7.02 -15.52 -5.01
N GLN A 581 -8.28 -15.74 -4.59
CA GLN A 581 -9.04 -14.78 -3.79
C GLN A 581 -8.35 -14.53 -2.45
N HIS A 582 -8.02 -15.60 -1.71
CA HIS A 582 -7.28 -15.50 -0.45
C HIS A 582 -5.96 -14.72 -0.61
N ALA A 583 -5.14 -15.07 -1.60
CA ALA A 583 -3.87 -14.40 -1.85
C ALA A 583 -4.06 -12.90 -2.18
N SER A 584 -5.10 -12.55 -2.93
CA SER A 584 -5.42 -11.15 -3.26
C SER A 584 -5.85 -10.36 -2.02
N GLU A 585 -6.61 -10.98 -1.13
CA GLU A 585 -7.00 -10.37 0.16
C GLU A 585 -5.79 -10.18 1.08
N ARG A 586 -4.93 -11.19 1.20
CA ARG A 586 -3.69 -11.11 2.01
C ARG A 586 -2.74 -10.03 1.50
N GLU A 587 -2.55 -9.93 0.19
CA GLU A 587 -1.76 -8.85 -0.44
C GLU A 587 -2.33 -7.46 -0.09
N GLN A 588 -3.65 -7.28 -0.17
CA GLN A 588 -4.27 -6.00 0.17
C GLN A 588 -4.11 -5.66 1.65
N ILE A 589 -4.22 -6.64 2.52
CA ILE A 589 -4.03 -6.48 3.97
C ILE A 589 -2.58 -6.10 4.26
N ALA A 590 -1.61 -6.81 3.67
CA ALA A 590 -0.19 -6.53 3.81
C ALA A 590 0.18 -5.12 3.32
N ALA A 591 -0.32 -4.71 2.16
CA ALA A 591 -0.10 -3.37 1.63
C ALA A 591 -0.75 -2.25 2.49
N ASN A 592 -1.84 -2.54 3.20
CA ASN A 592 -2.43 -1.60 4.15
C ASN A 592 -1.54 -1.46 5.40
N ALA A 593 -1.04 -2.57 5.95
CA ALA A 593 -0.13 -2.57 7.09
C ALA A 593 1.18 -1.83 6.78
N GLU A 594 1.77 -2.06 5.59
CA GLU A 594 2.94 -1.32 5.11
C GLU A 594 2.67 0.19 5.09
N ARG A 595 1.57 0.62 4.47
CA ARG A 595 1.20 2.05 4.42
C ARG A 595 0.99 2.67 5.79
N ASP A 596 0.37 1.93 6.71
CA ASP A 596 0.16 2.41 8.08
C ASP A 596 1.48 2.52 8.85
N SER A 597 2.45 1.61 8.62
CA SER A 597 3.79 1.69 9.22
C SER A 597 4.57 2.90 8.71
N ILE A 598 4.53 3.14 7.40
CA ILE A 598 5.15 4.32 6.77
C ILE A 598 4.51 5.60 7.33
N LYS A 599 3.18 5.64 7.38
CA LYS A 599 2.44 6.78 7.92
C LYS A 599 2.76 7.04 9.39
N TYR A 600 2.84 5.98 10.22
CA TYR A 600 3.23 6.08 11.61
C TYR A 600 4.61 6.74 11.74
N LYS A 601 5.60 6.25 10.99
CA LYS A 601 6.97 6.77 11.00
C LYS A 601 7.07 8.20 10.45
N MET A 602 6.29 8.56 9.45
CA MET A 602 6.21 9.93 8.96
C MET A 602 5.63 10.90 10.02
N ILE A 603 4.61 10.47 10.76
CA ILE A 603 4.04 11.29 11.84
C ILE A 603 5.01 11.40 13.01
N GLU A 604 5.71 10.31 13.37
CA GLU A 604 6.78 10.33 14.38
C GLU A 604 7.89 11.30 13.99
N PHE A 605 8.32 11.29 12.73
CA PHE A 605 9.30 12.24 12.19
C PHE A 605 8.84 13.71 12.29
N MET A 606 7.53 13.96 12.27
CA MET A 606 6.97 15.31 12.36
C MET A 606 6.73 15.79 13.79
N GLN A 607 6.82 14.93 14.82
CA GLN A 607 6.63 15.34 16.22
C GLN A 607 7.61 16.44 16.66
N ASP A 608 8.90 16.29 16.30
CA ASP A 608 9.94 17.26 16.63
C ASP A 608 9.84 18.56 15.77
N LYS A 609 8.87 18.64 14.87
CA LYS A 609 8.67 19.73 13.90
C LYS A 609 7.36 20.50 14.09
N ILE A 610 6.68 20.27 15.21
CA ILE A 610 5.46 21.02 15.55
C ILE A 610 5.81 22.50 15.67
N GLY A 611 4.99 23.36 15.04
CA GLY A 611 5.20 24.81 14.95
C GLY A 611 6.02 25.27 13.73
N ASN A 612 6.72 24.38 13.04
CA ASN A 612 7.46 24.72 11.84
C ASN A 612 6.53 24.94 10.63
N GLU A 613 6.94 25.81 9.73
CA GLU A 613 6.21 26.14 8.51
C GLU A 613 6.84 25.46 7.29
N TYR A 614 5.96 25.01 6.39
CA TYR A 614 6.36 24.34 5.16
C TYR A 614 5.51 24.80 3.97
N GLU A 615 6.09 24.73 2.79
CA GLU A 615 5.37 24.81 1.53
C GLU A 615 4.85 23.42 1.14
N GLY A 616 3.62 23.34 0.68
CA GLY A 616 3.00 22.11 0.24
C GLY A 616 2.01 22.35 -0.88
N SER A 617 1.43 21.27 -1.37
CA SER A 617 0.36 21.29 -2.36
C SER A 617 -0.85 20.52 -1.86
N ILE A 618 -2.04 20.96 -2.25
CA ILE A 618 -3.29 20.31 -1.85
C ILE A 618 -3.39 18.96 -2.60
N SER A 619 -3.36 17.86 -1.84
CA SER A 619 -3.44 16.48 -2.33
C SER A 619 -4.85 15.90 -2.28
N GLY A 620 -5.75 16.46 -1.46
CA GLY A 620 -7.10 15.97 -1.30
C GLY A 620 -8.05 17.02 -0.76
N LEU A 621 -9.33 16.93 -1.15
CA LEU A 621 -10.39 17.83 -0.70
C LEU A 621 -11.57 17.00 -0.20
N THR A 622 -12.11 17.38 0.96
CA THR A 622 -13.27 16.76 1.59
C THR A 622 -14.17 17.82 2.22
N GLU A 623 -15.36 17.44 2.65
CA GLU A 623 -16.27 18.32 3.41
C GLU A 623 -15.68 18.74 4.78
N TRP A 624 -14.71 17.98 5.31
CA TRP A 624 -14.07 18.22 6.63
C TRP A 624 -12.83 19.09 6.54
N GLY A 625 -12.10 19.03 5.43
CA GLY A 625 -10.82 19.69 5.30
C GLY A 625 -10.12 19.44 3.96
N MET A 626 -8.96 20.06 3.84
CA MET A 626 -8.03 19.82 2.74
C MET A 626 -6.82 19.03 3.26
N TYR A 627 -6.42 18.03 2.52
CA TYR A 627 -5.17 17.32 2.74
C TYR A 627 -4.06 18.05 1.99
N VAL A 628 -2.93 18.21 2.64
CA VAL A 628 -1.77 18.93 2.08
C VAL A 628 -0.55 18.03 2.21
N GLU A 629 0.14 17.80 1.09
CA GLU A 629 1.45 17.14 1.05
C GLU A 629 2.56 18.19 1.07
N ILE A 630 3.49 18.10 2.04
CA ILE A 630 4.66 18.98 2.12
C ILE A 630 5.79 18.50 1.21
N LYS A 631 6.43 19.43 0.49
CA LYS A 631 7.58 19.12 -0.37
C LYS A 631 8.90 19.32 0.38
N PRO A 632 9.95 18.49 0.15
CA PRO A 632 10.00 17.35 -0.78
C PRO A 632 9.57 16.02 -0.19
N THR A 633 9.17 15.95 1.09
CA THR A 633 8.95 14.70 1.83
C THR A 633 7.62 14.00 1.54
N MET A 634 6.71 14.68 0.84
CA MET A 634 5.35 14.19 0.52
C MET A 634 4.56 13.74 1.76
N ILE A 635 4.92 14.26 2.94
CA ILE A 635 4.19 13.97 4.19
C ILE A 635 2.86 14.68 4.17
N GLU A 636 1.78 13.90 4.23
CA GLU A 636 0.40 14.40 4.16
C GLU A 636 -0.18 14.67 5.55
N GLY A 637 -0.78 15.83 5.71
CA GLY A 637 -1.56 16.21 6.88
C GLY A 637 -2.85 16.94 6.49
N MET A 638 -3.76 17.09 7.44
CA MET A 638 -5.08 17.69 7.21
C MET A 638 -5.17 19.10 7.77
N VAL A 639 -5.59 20.06 6.95
CA VAL A 639 -6.08 21.37 7.38
C VAL A 639 -7.60 21.29 7.50
N ALA A 640 -8.11 21.32 8.72
CA ALA A 640 -9.56 21.28 8.95
C ALA A 640 -10.22 22.60 8.53
N LEU A 641 -11.31 22.54 7.74
CA LEU A 641 -12.01 23.76 7.27
C LEU A 641 -12.51 24.64 8.43
N ARG A 642 -12.91 24.05 9.54
CA ARG A 642 -13.34 24.76 10.75
C ARG A 642 -12.24 25.64 11.38
N ASP A 643 -10.97 25.32 11.09
CA ASP A 643 -9.82 26.02 11.65
C ASP A 643 -9.34 27.18 10.75
N VAL A 644 -9.83 27.25 9.51
CA VAL A 644 -9.54 28.33 8.57
C VAL A 644 -10.42 29.53 8.86
N LYS A 645 -9.87 30.49 9.63
CA LYS A 645 -10.64 31.64 10.20
C LYS A 645 -10.97 32.73 9.18
N SER A 646 -10.34 32.75 8.01
CA SER A 646 -10.48 33.82 7.02
C SER A 646 -11.85 33.89 6.36
N ASP A 647 -12.59 32.76 6.27
CA ASP A 647 -13.94 32.68 5.70
C ASP A 647 -14.68 31.42 6.16
N PHE A 648 -15.97 31.31 5.79
CA PHE A 648 -16.74 30.07 5.81
C PHE A 648 -16.53 29.35 4.49
N PHE A 649 -15.86 28.20 4.55
CA PHE A 649 -15.53 27.40 3.38
C PHE A 649 -16.48 26.22 3.20
N GLU A 650 -16.90 25.97 1.96
CA GLU A 650 -17.75 24.85 1.57
C GLU A 650 -17.07 24.04 0.47
N PHE A 651 -17.21 22.72 0.58
CA PHE A 651 -16.74 21.79 -0.44
C PHE A 651 -17.76 21.66 -1.56
N ASP A 652 -17.31 21.86 -2.79
CA ASP A 652 -18.05 21.65 -4.03
C ASP A 652 -17.59 20.32 -4.64
N GLU A 653 -18.37 19.28 -4.41
CA GLU A 653 -18.06 17.92 -4.86
C GLU A 653 -18.05 17.79 -6.39
N GLN A 654 -18.91 18.55 -7.10
CA GLN A 654 -19.00 18.47 -8.55
C GLN A 654 -17.77 19.05 -9.25
N ASN A 655 -17.20 20.11 -8.68
CA ASN A 655 -16.05 20.80 -9.25
C ASN A 655 -14.72 20.46 -8.55
N TYR A 656 -14.74 19.59 -7.54
CA TYR A 656 -13.56 19.21 -6.71
C TYR A 656 -12.80 20.44 -6.19
N LEU A 657 -13.52 21.37 -5.54
CA LEU A 657 -12.92 22.57 -4.98
C LEU A 657 -13.58 22.96 -3.65
N ILE A 658 -12.85 23.73 -2.84
CA ILE A 658 -13.36 24.36 -1.62
C ILE A 658 -13.48 25.84 -1.91
N ARG A 659 -14.67 26.43 -1.64
CA ARG A 659 -14.95 27.83 -1.90
C ARG A 659 -15.36 28.59 -0.64
N GLY A 660 -14.75 29.74 -0.40
CA GLY A 660 -15.15 30.67 0.64
C GLY A 660 -16.42 31.43 0.26
N ARG A 661 -17.40 31.46 1.17
CA ARG A 661 -18.73 32.11 0.95
C ARG A 661 -18.64 33.61 0.83
N ARG A 662 -17.78 34.25 1.63
CA ARG A 662 -17.67 35.70 1.72
C ARG A 662 -16.61 36.26 0.78
N THR A 663 -15.43 35.65 0.78
CA THR A 663 -14.27 36.13 0.02
C THR A 663 -14.26 35.64 -1.41
N GLY A 664 -14.98 34.56 -1.72
CA GLY A 664 -14.88 33.87 -2.99
C GLY A 664 -13.56 33.15 -3.22
N LYS A 665 -12.66 33.08 -2.18
CA LYS A 665 -11.38 32.36 -2.26
C LYS A 665 -11.66 30.89 -2.58
N VAL A 666 -10.92 30.34 -3.52
CA VAL A 666 -11.08 28.96 -3.99
C VAL A 666 -9.78 28.20 -3.74
N PHE A 667 -9.89 26.98 -3.24
CA PHE A 667 -8.81 26.02 -3.14
C PHE A 667 -9.11 24.83 -4.06
N ARG A 668 -8.13 24.40 -4.85
CA ARG A 668 -8.21 23.27 -5.79
C ARG A 668 -7.13 22.25 -5.50
N LEU A 669 -7.31 21.03 -6.01
CA LEU A 669 -6.23 20.04 -6.02
C LEU A 669 -5.03 20.59 -6.78
N GLY A 670 -3.82 20.38 -6.22
CA GLY A 670 -2.57 20.88 -6.78
C GLY A 670 -2.21 22.33 -6.38
N ASP A 671 -3.15 23.11 -5.82
CA ASP A 671 -2.84 24.48 -5.41
C ASP A 671 -1.70 24.51 -4.36
N PRO A 672 -0.70 25.39 -4.54
CA PRO A 672 0.34 25.59 -3.54
C PRO A 672 -0.21 26.31 -2.32
N VAL A 673 0.14 25.82 -1.15
CA VAL A 673 -0.26 26.41 0.13
C VAL A 673 0.90 26.41 1.11
N LYS A 674 0.93 27.40 2.01
CA LYS A 674 1.85 27.43 3.14
C LYS A 674 1.11 26.96 4.38
N ILE A 675 1.71 26.00 5.07
CA ILE A 675 1.12 25.40 6.28
C ILE A 675 2.09 25.45 7.44
N ARG A 676 1.54 25.36 8.66
CA ARG A 676 2.28 25.13 9.90
C ARG A 676 1.85 23.81 10.50
N VAL A 677 2.80 23.03 11.00
CA VAL A 677 2.50 21.78 11.71
C VAL A 677 1.83 22.11 13.03
N LYS A 678 0.57 21.73 13.18
CA LYS A 678 -0.25 22.03 14.36
C LYS A 678 -0.15 20.95 15.43
N ALA A 679 -0.30 19.69 15.04
CA ALA A 679 -0.24 18.55 15.94
C ALA A 679 0.15 17.27 15.18
N ALA A 680 0.88 16.39 15.86
CA ALA A 680 1.23 15.06 15.40
C ALA A 680 0.77 14.04 16.44
N ASN A 681 -0.31 13.30 16.15
CA ASN A 681 -0.90 12.31 17.03
C ASN A 681 -0.56 10.90 16.54
N LEU A 682 0.39 10.25 17.20
CA LEU A 682 0.82 8.89 16.85
C LEU A 682 -0.26 7.84 17.09
N GLU A 683 -1.00 7.94 18.19
CA GLU A 683 -2.02 6.96 18.57
C GLU A 683 -3.14 6.88 17.53
N GLN A 684 -3.55 8.04 17.01
CA GLN A 684 -4.59 8.14 15.98
C GLN A 684 -4.04 8.14 14.56
N ARG A 685 -2.72 8.10 14.39
CA ARG A 685 -2.02 8.24 13.10
C ARG A 685 -2.51 9.45 12.29
N LEU A 686 -2.59 10.61 12.99
CA LEU A 686 -3.06 11.88 12.42
C LEU A 686 -1.99 12.94 12.48
N LEU A 687 -1.92 13.70 11.40
CA LEU A 687 -1.11 14.90 11.30
C LEU A 687 -2.02 16.08 10.94
N ASP A 688 -2.11 17.05 11.85
CA ASP A 688 -2.92 18.23 11.64
C ASP A 688 -2.02 19.41 11.26
N TYR A 689 -2.45 20.14 10.25
CA TYR A 689 -1.83 21.34 9.77
C TYR A 689 -2.73 22.55 10.00
N GLU A 690 -2.12 23.72 10.08
CA GLU A 690 -2.77 25.03 10.08
C GLU A 690 -2.35 25.80 8.83
N LEU A 691 -3.32 26.40 8.13
CA LEU A 691 -3.04 27.24 6.96
C LEU A 691 -2.40 28.56 7.43
N VAL A 692 -1.23 28.91 6.89
CA VAL A 692 -0.58 30.20 7.11
C VAL A 692 -1.12 31.18 6.06
N ASP A 693 -2.01 32.10 6.48
CA ASP A 693 -2.51 33.16 5.59
C ASP A 693 -1.47 34.28 5.50
N PRO A 694 -1.09 34.71 4.30
CA PRO A 694 -0.08 35.77 4.11
C PRO A 694 -0.53 37.15 4.66
N THR A 695 -1.78 37.25 5.14
CA THR A 695 -2.36 38.52 5.67
C THR A 695 -2.25 38.66 7.18
N THR A 696 -1.73 37.68 7.93
CA THR A 696 -1.67 37.71 9.39
C THR A 696 -0.29 38.04 9.97
N ASP A 697 0.72 38.25 9.13
CA ASP A 697 2.07 38.64 9.58
C ASP A 697 2.23 40.18 9.67
N ASN A 698 1.30 40.84 10.33
CA ASN A 698 1.53 42.16 10.87
C ASN A 698 1.86 42.04 12.35
N GLY A 699 3.14 41.75 12.58
CA GLY A 699 3.74 41.93 13.90
C GLY A 699 3.43 43.30 14.43
N SER A 700 2.84 43.36 15.61
CA SER A 700 2.69 44.50 16.47
C SER A 700 4.08 45.18 16.66
N SER A 701 4.34 46.24 15.92
CA SER A 701 5.24 47.29 16.32
C SER A 701 4.48 48.59 16.13
N ASN A 702 4.03 49.10 17.28
CA ASN A 702 3.55 50.46 17.47
C ASN A 702 4.70 51.42 17.20
N ASP A 703 4.60 52.27 16.19
CA ASP A 703 5.04 53.64 16.30
C ASP A 703 4.48 54.52 15.17
N GLY A 704 4.16 55.73 15.53
CA GLY A 704 3.25 56.61 14.89
C GLY A 704 3.73 57.40 13.70
N SER A 705 2.72 58.04 13.11
CA SER A 705 2.69 59.29 12.34
C SER A 705 3.38 59.39 10.97
N GLY A 706 2.58 59.77 9.97
CA GLY A 706 3.06 60.41 8.77
C GLY A 706 2.19 60.22 7.52
N SER A 707 1.34 61.21 7.29
CA SER A 707 0.55 61.46 6.07
C SER A 707 1.37 61.52 4.77
N GLY A 708 0.83 61.02 3.66
CA GLY A 708 1.34 61.29 2.35
C GLY A 708 0.68 60.48 1.23
N SER A 709 -0.30 61.09 0.58
CA SER A 709 -0.91 60.63 -0.68
C SER A 709 0.08 60.61 -1.83
N ALA A 710 0.05 59.58 -2.68
CA ALA A 710 0.23 59.71 -4.15
C ALA A 710 -0.11 58.41 -4.90
N ASP A 711 -0.93 58.59 -5.91
CA ASP A 711 -1.28 57.67 -6.98
C ASP A 711 -0.10 56.99 -7.66
N GLY A 712 -0.21 55.72 -7.98
CA GLY A 712 0.74 55.02 -8.85
C GLY A 712 0.27 53.65 -9.28
N LYS A 713 -0.44 53.56 -10.38
CA LYS A 713 -0.76 52.33 -11.08
C LYS A 713 0.53 51.57 -11.44
N ALA A 714 0.74 50.40 -10.85
CA ALA A 714 1.78 49.48 -11.29
C ALA A 714 1.16 48.14 -11.73
N LYS A 715 1.48 47.77 -12.95
CA LYS A 715 1.12 46.55 -13.65
C LYS A 715 1.72 45.33 -12.93
N LYS A 716 0.86 44.33 -12.60
CA LYS A 716 1.28 43.01 -12.14
C LYS A 716 2.05 42.27 -13.24
N LYS A 717 3.34 41.99 -13.01
CA LYS A 717 4.10 40.98 -13.72
C LYS A 717 4.02 39.66 -12.96
N PRO A 718 3.97 38.48 -13.63
CA PRO A 718 3.93 37.20 -12.95
C PRO A 718 5.29 36.87 -12.33
N PHE A 719 5.24 36.35 -11.13
CA PHE A 719 6.38 35.95 -10.32
C PHE A 719 6.82 34.53 -10.77
N TYR A 720 7.68 34.48 -11.78
CA TYR A 720 8.49 33.31 -12.10
C TYR A 720 9.89 33.81 -12.45
N ALA A 721 10.83 33.64 -11.55
CA ALA A 721 12.22 33.63 -11.90
C ALA A 721 13.07 32.90 -10.85
N ALA A 722 13.62 31.80 -11.33
CA ALA A 722 14.98 31.35 -11.11
C ALA A 722 15.33 30.66 -9.79
N VAL A 723 15.25 29.34 -9.81
CA VAL A 723 16.28 28.51 -9.18
C VAL A 723 17.34 28.26 -10.25
N ALA A 724 18.45 28.93 -10.12
CA ALA A 724 19.62 28.77 -10.99
C ALA A 724 20.40 27.53 -10.53
N HIS A 725 20.66 26.66 -11.46
CA HIS A 725 21.73 25.67 -11.42
C HIS A 725 23.07 26.32 -11.12
N THR A 726 23.77 25.81 -10.11
CA THR A 726 25.20 26.03 -9.96
C THR A 726 25.92 24.79 -10.47
N ASP A 727 26.25 24.82 -11.76
CA ASP A 727 27.25 23.94 -12.34
C ASP A 727 28.65 24.43 -11.99
N ASP A 728 29.43 23.46 -11.57
CA ASP A 728 30.87 23.48 -11.33
C ASP A 728 31.65 23.89 -12.58
N GLN A 729 32.56 24.85 -12.46
CA GLN A 729 33.73 24.98 -13.35
C GLN A 729 34.96 25.40 -12.59
N SER A 730 35.73 24.41 -12.19
CA SER A 730 37.15 24.53 -11.99
C SER A 730 37.85 24.86 -13.31
N LYS A 731 38.61 25.94 -13.38
CA LYS A 731 39.94 25.99 -14.00
C LYS A 731 40.56 27.41 -14.00
N ARG A 732 41.75 27.42 -13.51
CA ARG A 732 42.95 28.14 -13.93
C ARG A 732 43.56 29.26 -13.08
N LYS A 733 44.74 28.84 -12.57
CA LYS A 733 46.08 29.49 -12.64
C LYS A 733 46.46 30.63 -11.71
N SER A 734 47.38 30.24 -10.86
CA SER A 734 48.77 30.74 -10.70
C SER A 734 48.98 32.12 -10.08
N SER A 735 49.66 32.20 -8.97
CA SER A 735 51.06 32.56 -8.82
C SER A 735 51.37 33.08 -7.40
N ASN A 736 52.31 32.41 -6.81
CA ASN A 736 53.53 32.90 -6.16
C ASN A 736 53.53 33.77 -4.91
N LYS A 737 54.40 33.25 -4.00
CA LYS A 737 55.27 33.92 -2.99
C LYS A 737 54.70 33.93 -1.57
N ASP A 738 55.30 33.35 -0.66
CA ASP A 738 56.67 33.05 -0.15
C ASP A 738 56.69 33.33 1.34
N LYS A 739 57.45 32.54 2.06
CA LYS A 739 58.05 32.75 3.39
C LYS A 739 57.30 32.34 4.65
N GLY A 740 57.86 31.33 5.27
CA GLY A 740 58.22 31.37 6.65
C GLY A 740 58.13 30.04 7.43
N ARG A 741 59.19 29.25 7.38
CA ARG A 741 59.52 28.19 8.37
C ARG A 741 60.04 28.82 9.68
N PRO A 742 60.37 28.14 10.83
CA PRO A 742 60.37 26.69 11.11
C PRO A 742 60.20 26.26 12.59
N ARG A 743 60.26 24.92 12.80
CA ARG A 743 60.83 24.20 13.98
C ARG A 743 59.90 23.97 15.18
N LYS A 744 59.91 22.82 15.93
CA LYS A 744 60.77 21.66 16.15
C LYS A 744 59.95 20.54 16.83
N LYS A 745 60.15 19.28 16.47
CA LYS A 745 60.73 18.13 17.11
C LYS A 745 60.27 17.79 18.55
N TYR A 746 59.70 16.59 18.77
CA TYR A 746 60.34 15.50 19.52
C TYR A 746 59.49 14.22 19.39
N GLY A 747 60.01 13.13 18.88
CA GLY A 747 59.76 11.77 19.28
C GLY A 747 60.97 11.25 20.07
N PRO A 748 61.21 9.98 20.30
CA PRO A 748 60.46 8.75 20.24
C PRO A 748 60.70 7.85 21.51
N LYS A 749 60.13 6.61 21.56
CA LYS A 749 60.74 5.33 22.01
C LYS A 749 59.66 4.36 22.50
N SER A 750 59.42 3.26 21.82
CA SER A 750 60.05 1.91 21.89
C SER A 750 60.00 1.19 23.25
N SER A 751 59.34 0.02 23.23
CA SER A 751 59.84 -1.30 23.65
C SER A 751 58.63 -2.26 23.81
N SER A 752 58.51 -3.31 23.02
CA SER A 752 59.08 -4.66 23.10
C SER A 752 58.61 -5.49 24.29
N GLY A 753 58.07 -6.69 23.98
CA GLY A 753 58.07 -7.86 24.86
C GLY A 753 56.82 -8.73 24.73
N LYS A 754 56.76 -9.65 23.88
CA LYS A 754 57.01 -11.11 23.90
C LYS A 754 56.15 -11.95 24.84
N LYS A 755 55.48 -12.94 24.22
CA LYS A 755 55.19 -14.33 24.59
C LYS A 755 54.14 -14.58 25.69
N GLY A 756 53.23 -15.46 25.54
CA GLY A 756 53.10 -16.81 25.01
C GLY A 756 52.05 -17.57 25.82
N ARG A 757 51.23 -18.22 25.20
CA ARG A 757 50.69 -19.57 25.18
C ARG A 757 49.38 -19.61 24.47
#